data_ff155e1112a632522682bbfa371780cb
#
_entry.id   ff155e1112a632522682bbfa371780cb
#
_cell.length_a   1.000
_cell.length_b   1.000
_cell.length_c   1.000
_cell.angle_alpha   90.00
_cell.angle_beta   90.00
_cell.angle_gamma   90.00
#
_symmetry.space_group_name_H-M   'P 1'
#
loop_
_entity.id
_entity.type
_entity.pdbx_description
1 polymer ?
#
loop_
_entity_poly.entity_id
_entity_poly.type
_entity_poly.pdbx_seq_one_letter_code
_entity_poly.pdbx_strand_id
1 'polypeptide(L)'
;MIPENILHTSISHLRGVGAQRAELLKTELGIYEYQDLLNLFPNRYIDRTKFYKINELQNNNAEVQLVGKIVNLRTVESAHQKSNRLVATFVDETGTMELVWFKGLKWLRDSLKINEPYVIFGKLNFFGGTFSMPHPEMDLLSEFKKTGHSSIQPVYPSTEKLAKRNITNRVMRQLVQTVFEEIGYNFSENLPDTILTTMNLISKREAMRNIHFPTNQSLLTKASIRLKFEELFYIQVQLVLKNLLHKQKFQGQPFKKVGDAFMNFYNHHLPFPLTNAQKRVLKEIRADVGSNAQMNRLLQGDVGSGKTIVALMTMLLAVDNRCQACLMAPTEILANQHYQTISELLKNTGVTVALLTGSSKTKERRILDEQLQSGELSILIGTHALLEEKVQFQNLGLAIIDEQHRFGVEQRAKLWRKNTIPPHILVMTATPIPRTLAMSVYGDLDVSVIDELPPGRKPIKTLHQYENRRAETYEFIKREIDKGRQAYVVYPLIEESEALDFKNLTEGYEYITASFPLPKYKVSIVHGKLKPAEKDAEMERFLRNETQIMVATTVIEVGVNVPNASVMVIESAERFGLSQLHQLRGRVGRGSEQSYCILLTGNKMSNETRIRMETMVRTNDGFEIAEVDLKLRGPGDLMGTQQSGVLALKIADLVKDQDILKAARFQAIDLLKADPNLELPQNQRIAYTLNQLQRHKNLWTYIS
;
A
#
# COMPACT_ATOMS: atom_id res chain seq x y z
N MET A 1 -27.00 -29.27 -1.30
CA MET A 1 -26.16 -28.46 -0.36
C MET A 1 -25.22 -29.42 0.33
N ILE A 2 -23.93 -29.14 0.37
CA ILE A 2 -22.99 -29.89 1.20
C ILE A 2 -23.40 -29.61 2.65
N PRO A 3 -23.57 -30.63 3.50
CA PRO A 3 -23.71 -30.36 4.92
C PRO A 3 -22.50 -29.54 5.38
N GLU A 4 -22.70 -28.40 6.02
CA GLU A 4 -21.63 -27.53 6.52
C GLU A 4 -20.59 -28.31 7.35
N ASN A 5 -21.01 -29.34 8.04
CA ASN A 5 -20.16 -30.24 8.80
C ASN A 5 -19.02 -30.89 7.98
N ILE A 6 -19.17 -31.11 6.68
CA ILE A 6 -18.12 -31.78 5.89
C ILE A 6 -16.94 -30.84 5.62
N LEU A 7 -17.18 -29.56 5.36
CA LEU A 7 -16.12 -28.57 5.09
C LEU A 7 -15.25 -28.31 6.34
N HIS A 8 -15.85 -28.43 7.53
CA HIS A 8 -15.16 -28.31 8.82
C HIS A 8 -14.56 -29.61 9.33
N THR A 9 -14.55 -30.66 8.52
CA THR A 9 -13.85 -31.89 8.85
C THR A 9 -12.35 -31.66 8.96
N SER A 10 -11.74 -32.16 10.05
CA SER A 10 -10.29 -32.02 10.25
C SER A 10 -9.50 -32.65 9.11
N ILE A 11 -8.44 -31.97 8.67
CA ILE A 11 -7.56 -32.47 7.60
C ILE A 11 -6.94 -33.84 7.91
N SER A 12 -6.87 -34.23 9.17
CA SER A 12 -6.37 -35.54 9.60
C SER A 12 -7.24 -36.74 9.15
N HIS A 13 -8.50 -36.48 8.80
CA HIS A 13 -9.43 -37.52 8.31
C HIS A 13 -9.32 -37.72 6.80
N LEU A 14 -8.62 -36.83 6.09
CA LEU A 14 -8.49 -36.94 4.64
C LEU A 14 -7.65 -38.15 4.27
N ARG A 15 -8.15 -38.95 3.31
CA ARG A 15 -7.42 -40.10 2.78
C ARG A 15 -6.04 -39.68 2.23
N GLY A 16 -4.99 -40.29 2.74
CA GLY A 16 -3.60 -39.94 2.41
C GLY A 16 -2.93 -38.94 3.33
N VAL A 17 -3.66 -38.42 4.37
CA VAL A 17 -3.13 -37.53 5.38
C VAL A 17 -3.08 -38.27 6.72
N GLY A 18 -1.90 -38.80 7.07
CA GLY A 18 -1.67 -39.34 8.44
C GLY A 18 -1.31 -38.23 9.43
N ALA A 19 -1.29 -38.56 10.72
CA ALA A 19 -1.06 -37.60 11.81
C ALA A 19 0.16 -36.67 11.58
N GLN A 20 1.29 -37.18 11.11
CA GLN A 20 2.50 -36.40 10.85
C GLN A 20 2.31 -35.41 9.69
N ARG A 21 1.61 -35.81 8.63
CA ARG A 21 1.31 -34.91 7.51
C ARG A 21 0.30 -33.84 7.91
N ALA A 22 -0.72 -34.21 8.71
CA ALA A 22 -1.69 -33.27 9.23
C ALA A 22 -1.01 -32.16 10.04
N GLU A 23 -0.09 -32.55 10.93
CA GLU A 23 0.65 -31.58 11.75
C GLU A 23 1.51 -30.64 10.91
N LEU A 24 2.18 -31.16 9.87
CA LEU A 24 2.95 -30.33 8.95
C LEU A 24 2.08 -29.37 8.12
N LEU A 25 0.92 -29.82 7.64
CA LEU A 25 -0.01 -28.96 6.90
C LEU A 25 -0.55 -27.84 7.81
N LYS A 26 -0.82 -28.13 9.10
CA LYS A 26 -1.25 -27.14 10.08
C LYS A 26 -0.17 -26.10 10.36
N THR A 27 1.05 -26.55 10.67
CA THR A 27 2.13 -25.66 11.11
C THR A 27 2.75 -24.85 9.97
N GLU A 28 2.87 -25.43 8.78
CA GLU A 28 3.56 -24.79 7.66
C GLU A 28 2.60 -24.01 6.72
N LEU A 29 1.34 -24.43 6.59
CA LEU A 29 0.37 -23.81 5.68
C LEU A 29 -0.92 -23.34 6.35
N GLY A 30 -1.08 -23.53 7.67
CA GLY A 30 -2.30 -23.15 8.39
C GLY A 30 -3.55 -23.95 7.96
N ILE A 31 -3.38 -25.19 7.49
CA ILE A 31 -4.48 -26.03 7.00
C ILE A 31 -4.94 -26.94 8.14
N TYR A 32 -6.08 -26.65 8.72
CA TYR A 32 -6.70 -27.40 9.82
C TYR A 32 -7.85 -28.29 9.32
N GLU A 33 -8.62 -27.79 8.36
CA GLU A 33 -9.88 -28.34 7.87
C GLU A 33 -9.87 -28.46 6.35
N TYR A 34 -10.85 -29.18 5.80
CA TYR A 34 -11.03 -29.33 4.35
C TYR A 34 -11.21 -27.97 3.67
N GLN A 35 -11.94 -27.06 4.31
CA GLN A 35 -12.15 -25.71 3.79
C GLN A 35 -10.83 -24.93 3.64
N ASP A 36 -9.88 -25.13 4.55
CA ASP A 36 -8.57 -24.45 4.44
C ASP A 36 -7.79 -24.96 3.24
N LEU A 37 -7.82 -26.28 2.99
CA LEU A 37 -7.18 -26.89 1.83
C LEU A 37 -7.81 -26.40 0.51
N LEU A 38 -9.13 -26.28 0.45
CA LEU A 38 -9.85 -25.75 -0.72
C LEU A 38 -9.59 -24.24 -0.94
N ASN A 39 -9.31 -23.51 0.11
CA ASN A 39 -8.96 -22.10 0.05
C ASN A 39 -7.44 -21.85 -0.12
N LEU A 40 -6.63 -22.91 -0.20
CA LEU A 40 -5.22 -22.82 -0.60
C LEU A 40 -5.13 -22.73 -2.11
N PHE A 41 -5.19 -21.49 -2.63
CA PHE A 41 -5.15 -21.28 -4.07
C PHE A 41 -3.75 -21.48 -4.65
N PRO A 42 -3.63 -21.99 -5.91
CA PRO A 42 -2.34 -22.12 -6.58
C PRO A 42 -1.64 -20.77 -6.80
N ASN A 43 -0.33 -20.72 -6.58
CA ASN A 43 0.49 -19.54 -6.84
C ASN A 43 0.74 -19.28 -8.32
N ARG A 44 0.84 -20.36 -9.09
CA ARG A 44 1.06 -20.31 -10.53
C ARG A 44 0.49 -21.56 -11.20
N TYR A 45 0.44 -21.52 -12.52
CA TYR A 45 -0.01 -22.64 -13.35
C TYR A 45 1.06 -22.97 -14.37
N ILE A 46 1.22 -24.26 -14.65
CA ILE A 46 2.13 -24.77 -15.65
C ILE A 46 1.27 -25.24 -16.82
N ASP A 47 1.48 -24.65 -17.99
CA ASP A 47 0.85 -25.10 -19.22
C ASP A 47 1.60 -26.31 -19.77
N ARG A 48 0.94 -27.48 -19.76
CA ARG A 48 1.46 -28.74 -20.31
C ARG A 48 0.79 -29.10 -21.64
N THR A 49 0.17 -28.15 -22.32
CA THR A 49 -0.40 -28.39 -23.66
C THR A 49 0.69 -28.46 -24.71
N LYS A 50 1.81 -27.75 -24.51
CA LYS A 50 2.88 -27.61 -25.48
C LYS A 50 3.97 -28.64 -25.25
N PHE A 51 4.21 -29.46 -26.27
CA PHE A 51 5.38 -30.34 -26.35
C PHE A 51 6.43 -29.65 -27.21
N TYR A 52 7.63 -29.55 -26.66
CA TYR A 52 8.78 -29.04 -27.38
C TYR A 52 9.59 -30.17 -27.99
N LYS A 53 10.33 -29.88 -29.05
CA LYS A 53 11.38 -30.76 -29.57
C LYS A 53 12.73 -30.31 -29.04
N ILE A 54 13.72 -31.22 -28.99
CA ILE A 54 15.03 -30.93 -28.41
C ILE A 54 15.73 -29.80 -29.18
N ASN A 55 15.55 -29.69 -30.50
CA ASN A 55 16.13 -28.62 -31.32
C ASN A 55 15.45 -27.22 -31.09
N GLU A 56 14.27 -27.17 -30.45
CA GLU A 56 13.54 -25.93 -30.11
C GLU A 56 13.96 -25.38 -28.75
N LEU A 57 14.79 -26.10 -27.96
CA LEU A 57 15.19 -25.73 -26.63
C LEU A 57 16.09 -24.48 -26.62
N GLN A 58 15.85 -23.59 -25.68
CA GLN A 58 16.62 -22.37 -25.49
C GLN A 58 17.24 -22.34 -24.08
N ASN A 59 18.44 -21.76 -23.97
CA ASN A 59 19.13 -21.61 -22.69
C ASN A 59 18.52 -20.47 -21.85
N ASN A 60 17.30 -20.66 -21.35
CA ASN A 60 16.55 -19.66 -20.59
C ASN A 60 16.03 -20.18 -19.24
N ASN A 61 16.54 -21.32 -18.76
CA ASN A 61 16.07 -21.99 -17.53
C ASN A 61 14.56 -22.29 -17.48
N ALA A 62 13.90 -22.43 -18.63
CA ALA A 62 12.48 -22.71 -18.71
C ALA A 62 12.13 -24.14 -18.27
N GLU A 63 10.90 -24.30 -17.76
CA GLU A 63 10.29 -25.63 -17.57
C GLU A 63 9.65 -26.06 -18.89
N VAL A 64 10.05 -27.21 -19.41
CA VAL A 64 9.59 -27.72 -20.72
C VAL A 64 9.10 -29.15 -20.63
N GLN A 65 8.19 -29.50 -21.55
CA GLN A 65 7.68 -30.84 -21.73
C GLN A 65 8.12 -31.39 -23.08
N LEU A 66 8.71 -32.61 -23.08
CA LEU A 66 9.19 -33.29 -24.28
C LEU A 66 8.67 -34.71 -24.34
N VAL A 67 8.62 -35.25 -25.56
CA VAL A 67 8.36 -36.68 -25.83
C VAL A 67 9.58 -37.28 -26.50
N GLY A 68 10.08 -38.36 -25.95
CA GLY A 68 11.25 -39.04 -26.51
C GLY A 68 11.49 -40.40 -25.85
N LYS A 69 12.64 -41.01 -26.08
CA LYS A 69 13.02 -42.31 -25.56
C LYS A 69 14.33 -42.24 -24.81
N ILE A 70 14.50 -43.08 -23.79
CA ILE A 70 15.78 -43.32 -23.15
C ILE A 70 16.51 -44.39 -23.96
N VAL A 71 17.67 -44.02 -24.49
CA VAL A 71 18.48 -44.97 -25.29
C VAL A 71 19.65 -45.54 -24.51
N ASN A 72 20.13 -44.84 -23.48
CA ASN A 72 21.25 -45.32 -22.67
C ASN A 72 21.13 -44.84 -21.22
N LEU A 73 21.62 -45.66 -20.28
CA LEU A 73 21.63 -45.37 -18.85
C LEU A 73 23.00 -45.64 -18.26
N ARG A 74 23.64 -44.64 -17.69
CA ARG A 74 24.99 -44.76 -17.10
C ARG A 74 25.06 -44.17 -15.71
N THR A 75 25.80 -44.78 -14.83
CA THR A 75 26.15 -44.19 -13.53
C THR A 75 27.48 -43.48 -13.67
N VAL A 76 27.55 -42.22 -13.31
CA VAL A 76 28.77 -41.41 -13.36
C VAL A 76 29.20 -41.14 -11.92
N GLU A 77 30.46 -41.55 -11.62
CA GLU A 77 31.07 -41.28 -10.33
C GLU A 77 31.74 -39.90 -10.36
N SER A 78 31.54 -39.10 -9.30
CA SER A 78 32.16 -37.79 -9.20
C SER A 78 33.56 -37.90 -8.63
N ALA A 79 34.57 -37.42 -9.34
CA ALA A 79 35.98 -37.43 -8.90
C ALA A 79 36.24 -36.57 -7.63
N HIS A 80 35.35 -35.63 -7.29
CA HIS A 80 35.54 -34.68 -6.18
C HIS A 80 34.48 -34.72 -5.08
N GLN A 81 33.36 -35.43 -5.26
CA GLN A 81 32.31 -35.60 -4.23
C GLN A 81 31.89 -37.09 -4.18
N LYS A 82 31.75 -37.64 -2.98
CA LYS A 82 31.29 -39.04 -2.72
C LYS A 82 29.83 -39.30 -3.16
N SER A 83 29.34 -38.68 -4.23
CA SER A 83 27.98 -38.83 -4.71
C SER A 83 27.94 -39.28 -6.16
N ASN A 84 27.42 -40.49 -6.38
CA ASN A 84 27.15 -41.00 -7.72
C ASN A 84 25.91 -40.32 -8.29
N ARG A 85 25.88 -40.11 -9.62
CA ARG A 85 24.73 -39.62 -10.35
C ARG A 85 24.33 -40.61 -11.44
N LEU A 86 23.02 -40.79 -11.63
CA LEU A 86 22.49 -41.55 -12.75
C LEU A 86 22.20 -40.56 -13.89
N VAL A 87 22.72 -40.91 -15.09
CA VAL A 87 22.52 -40.10 -16.29
C VAL A 87 21.93 -40.98 -17.36
N ALA A 88 20.78 -40.53 -17.92
CA ALA A 88 20.15 -41.16 -19.07
C ALA A 88 20.31 -40.29 -20.31
N THR A 89 20.59 -40.89 -21.44
CA THR A 89 20.55 -40.24 -22.75
C THR A 89 19.14 -40.30 -23.26
N PHE A 90 18.50 -39.13 -23.40
CA PHE A 90 17.15 -39.00 -23.92
C PHE A 90 17.17 -38.42 -25.32
N VAL A 91 16.40 -39.02 -26.23
CA VAL A 91 16.47 -38.77 -27.66
C VAL A 91 15.03 -38.56 -28.20
N ASP A 92 14.88 -37.57 -29.04
CA ASP A 92 13.71 -37.41 -29.91
C ASP A 92 14.14 -37.45 -31.39
N GLU A 93 13.25 -37.11 -32.30
CA GLU A 93 13.50 -37.04 -33.74
C GLU A 93 14.56 -35.96 -34.14
N THR A 94 14.81 -35.02 -33.28
CA THR A 94 15.54 -33.77 -33.60
C THR A 94 16.88 -33.62 -32.87
N GLY A 95 17.11 -34.40 -31.81
CA GLY A 95 18.32 -34.25 -31.03
C GLY A 95 18.44 -35.17 -29.82
N THR A 96 19.47 -34.90 -29.01
CA THR A 96 19.73 -35.63 -27.77
C THR A 96 19.95 -34.69 -26.61
N MET A 97 19.53 -35.11 -25.40
CA MET A 97 19.77 -34.40 -24.15
C MET A 97 20.06 -35.39 -23.02
N GLU A 98 20.51 -34.90 -21.86
CA GLU A 98 20.72 -35.73 -20.68
C GLU A 98 19.66 -35.55 -19.63
N LEU A 99 19.19 -36.65 -19.02
CA LEU A 99 18.40 -36.65 -17.81
C LEU A 99 19.26 -37.05 -16.63
N VAL A 100 19.27 -36.31 -15.53
CA VAL A 100 20.22 -36.47 -14.45
C VAL A 100 19.52 -36.61 -13.10
N TRP A 101 19.89 -37.64 -12.32
CA TRP A 101 19.41 -37.85 -10.96
C TRP A 101 20.55 -38.00 -9.97
N PHE A 102 20.36 -37.39 -8.79
CA PHE A 102 21.34 -37.43 -7.68
C PHE A 102 20.81 -38.24 -6.48
N LYS A 103 19.56 -38.68 -6.48
CA LYS A 103 18.91 -39.43 -5.39
C LYS A 103 18.09 -40.55 -5.95
N GLY A 104 17.94 -41.64 -5.18
CA GLY A 104 17.08 -42.77 -5.55
C GLY A 104 17.62 -43.63 -6.72
N LEU A 105 18.94 -43.60 -6.96
CA LEU A 105 19.57 -44.12 -8.16
C LEU A 105 19.26 -45.60 -8.44
N LYS A 106 19.24 -46.46 -7.39
CA LYS A 106 18.99 -47.90 -7.52
C LYS A 106 17.59 -48.18 -8.01
N TRP A 107 16.60 -47.56 -7.33
CA TRP A 107 15.19 -47.70 -7.69
C TRP A 107 14.89 -47.16 -9.10
N LEU A 108 15.44 -46.02 -9.46
CA LEU A 108 15.28 -45.41 -10.79
C LEU A 108 15.84 -46.32 -11.89
N ARG A 109 17.03 -46.86 -11.65
CA ARG A 109 17.67 -47.77 -12.61
C ARG A 109 16.82 -49.00 -12.92
N ASP A 110 16.12 -49.54 -11.89
CA ASP A 110 15.29 -50.73 -12.02
C ASP A 110 13.91 -50.42 -12.61
N SER A 111 13.45 -49.17 -12.47
CA SER A 111 12.11 -48.74 -12.93
C SER A 111 12.08 -48.14 -14.35
N LEU A 112 13.22 -47.60 -14.83
CA LEU A 112 13.29 -47.00 -16.17
C LEU A 112 13.43 -48.03 -17.27
N LYS A 113 12.55 -47.92 -18.25
CA LYS A 113 12.54 -48.85 -19.43
C LYS A 113 13.25 -48.17 -20.60
N ILE A 114 14.26 -48.86 -21.14
CA ILE A 114 15.02 -48.42 -22.32
C ILE A 114 14.18 -48.64 -23.58
N ASN A 115 14.26 -47.68 -24.54
CA ASN A 115 13.52 -47.66 -25.82
C ASN A 115 11.98 -47.52 -25.73
N GLU A 116 11.42 -47.35 -24.54
CA GLU A 116 10.02 -47.00 -24.40
C GLU A 116 9.84 -45.45 -24.50
N PRO A 117 8.71 -45.00 -25.10
CA PRO A 117 8.44 -43.59 -25.20
C PRO A 117 7.97 -43.01 -23.85
N TYR A 118 8.62 -41.95 -23.39
CA TYR A 118 8.30 -41.17 -22.19
C TYR A 118 7.86 -39.76 -22.53
N VAL A 119 6.94 -39.24 -21.75
CA VAL A 119 6.73 -37.80 -21.57
C VAL A 119 7.56 -37.37 -20.38
N ILE A 120 8.47 -36.43 -20.60
CA ILE A 120 9.30 -35.83 -19.54
C ILE A 120 8.95 -34.37 -19.34
N PHE A 121 8.99 -33.90 -18.10
CA PHE A 121 8.79 -32.51 -17.75
C PHE A 121 9.80 -32.07 -16.69
N GLY A 122 10.40 -30.91 -16.85
CA GLY A 122 11.33 -30.34 -15.88
C GLY A 122 12.02 -29.08 -16.36
N LYS A 123 12.86 -28.57 -15.48
CA LYS A 123 13.67 -27.37 -15.74
C LYS A 123 14.92 -27.74 -16.55
N LEU A 124 15.18 -26.94 -17.57
CA LEU A 124 16.37 -27.12 -18.39
C LEU A 124 17.61 -26.47 -17.74
N ASN A 125 18.74 -27.18 -17.83
CA ASN A 125 20.08 -26.65 -17.62
C ASN A 125 20.88 -26.84 -18.90
N PHE A 126 21.76 -25.88 -19.20
CA PHE A 126 22.69 -25.97 -20.34
C PHE A 126 24.11 -25.89 -19.83
N PHE A 127 24.88 -26.95 -20.07
CA PHE A 127 26.25 -27.01 -19.64
C PHE A 127 27.12 -27.80 -20.68
N GLY A 128 28.29 -27.28 -21.04
CA GLY A 128 29.19 -27.96 -21.94
C GLY A 128 28.62 -28.25 -23.34
N GLY A 129 27.73 -27.41 -23.85
CA GLY A 129 27.13 -27.58 -25.18
C GLY A 129 25.93 -28.55 -25.22
N THR A 130 25.52 -29.14 -24.09
CA THR A 130 24.43 -30.11 -24.01
C THR A 130 23.37 -29.66 -23.05
N PHE A 131 22.06 -29.82 -23.43
CA PHE A 131 20.95 -29.63 -22.52
C PHE A 131 20.84 -30.82 -21.55
N SER A 132 20.54 -30.50 -20.31
CA SER A 132 20.24 -31.50 -19.29
C SER A 132 19.02 -31.12 -18.47
N MET A 133 18.29 -32.14 -17.98
CA MET A 133 17.13 -31.96 -17.12
C MET A 133 17.34 -32.74 -15.81
N PRO A 134 17.62 -32.03 -14.69
CA PRO A 134 17.78 -32.68 -13.41
C PRO A 134 16.43 -33.09 -12.81
N HIS A 135 16.35 -34.32 -12.31
CA HIS A 135 15.17 -34.88 -11.66
C HIS A 135 13.85 -34.65 -12.42
N PRO A 136 13.76 -35.00 -13.72
CA PRO A 136 12.53 -34.81 -14.48
C PRO A 136 11.35 -35.58 -13.87
N GLU A 137 10.15 -35.02 -13.98
CA GLU A 137 8.92 -35.81 -13.88
C GLU A 137 8.79 -36.66 -15.16
N MET A 138 8.45 -37.93 -15.02
CA MET A 138 8.42 -38.85 -16.14
C MET A 138 7.20 -39.76 -16.05
N ASP A 139 6.50 -39.91 -17.16
CA ASP A 139 5.41 -40.87 -17.33
C ASP A 139 5.59 -41.61 -18.67
N LEU A 140 5.27 -42.90 -18.72
CA LEU A 140 5.20 -43.59 -19.99
C LEU A 140 4.15 -42.92 -20.87
N LEU A 141 4.43 -42.73 -22.15
CA LEU A 141 3.50 -42.06 -23.08
C LEU A 141 2.14 -42.80 -23.13
N SER A 142 2.13 -44.11 -22.97
CA SER A 142 0.93 -44.95 -22.89
C SER A 142 0.08 -44.67 -21.66
N GLU A 143 0.71 -44.40 -20.51
CA GLU A 143 0.05 -44.03 -19.25
C GLU A 143 -0.41 -42.59 -19.27
N PHE A 144 0.41 -41.70 -19.79
CA PHE A 144 0.10 -40.29 -19.96
C PHE A 144 -1.17 -40.06 -20.78
N LYS A 145 -1.34 -40.82 -21.89
CA LYS A 145 -2.55 -40.77 -22.73
C LYS A 145 -3.80 -41.28 -22.02
N LYS A 146 -3.68 -42.22 -21.07
CA LYS A 146 -4.82 -42.79 -20.32
C LYS A 146 -5.29 -41.90 -19.18
N THR A 147 -4.41 -41.17 -18.56
CA THR A 147 -4.69 -40.38 -17.33
C THR A 147 -5.36 -39.03 -17.57
N GLY A 148 -5.59 -38.64 -18.84
CA GLY A 148 -6.36 -37.43 -19.18
C GLY A 148 -5.87 -36.18 -18.41
N HIS A 149 -4.55 -35.99 -18.34
CA HIS A 149 -3.97 -34.88 -17.57
C HIS A 149 -4.55 -33.54 -18.02
N SER A 150 -5.05 -32.76 -17.07
CA SER A 150 -5.37 -31.33 -17.30
C SER A 150 -4.17 -30.66 -17.95
N SER A 151 -4.41 -30.05 -19.08
CA SER A 151 -3.38 -29.34 -19.86
C SER A 151 -2.72 -28.19 -19.08
N ILE A 152 -3.40 -27.68 -18.07
CA ILE A 152 -2.93 -26.61 -17.19
C ILE A 152 -2.89 -27.16 -15.76
N GLN A 153 -1.69 -27.25 -15.18
CA GLN A 153 -1.49 -27.84 -13.86
C GLN A 153 -1.25 -26.78 -12.80
N PRO A 154 -2.00 -26.79 -11.67
CA PRO A 154 -1.80 -25.88 -10.56
C PRO A 154 -0.50 -26.18 -9.79
N VAL A 155 0.18 -25.16 -9.33
CA VAL A 155 1.33 -25.23 -8.42
C VAL A 155 0.98 -24.53 -7.12
N TYR A 156 0.89 -25.31 -6.05
CA TYR A 156 0.54 -24.83 -4.72
C TYR A 156 1.73 -24.29 -3.95
N PRO A 157 1.49 -23.40 -2.99
CA PRO A 157 2.51 -22.97 -2.02
C PRO A 157 3.16 -24.19 -1.35
N SER A 158 4.47 -24.13 -1.13
CA SER A 158 5.23 -25.18 -0.45
C SER A 158 6.39 -24.58 0.34
N THR A 159 6.83 -25.29 1.37
CA THR A 159 7.99 -24.94 2.19
C THR A 159 9.07 -26.02 2.07
N GLU A 160 10.32 -25.69 2.45
CA GLU A 160 11.40 -26.69 2.45
C GLU A 160 11.10 -27.89 3.35
N LYS A 161 10.38 -27.66 4.46
CA LYS A 161 10.04 -28.73 5.39
C LYS A 161 9.02 -29.73 4.78
N LEU A 162 8.03 -29.19 4.05
CA LEU A 162 7.07 -30.02 3.31
C LEU A 162 7.76 -30.85 2.23
N ALA A 163 8.67 -30.21 1.46
CA ALA A 163 9.43 -30.88 0.42
C ALA A 163 10.34 -32.00 0.99
N LYS A 164 11.04 -31.76 2.12
CA LYS A 164 11.87 -32.78 2.81
C LYS A 164 11.04 -33.99 3.32
N ARG A 165 9.76 -33.83 3.55
CA ARG A 165 8.82 -34.90 3.98
C ARG A 165 7.97 -35.47 2.84
N ASN A 166 8.41 -35.25 1.61
CA ASN A 166 7.75 -35.73 0.38
C ASN A 166 6.31 -35.24 0.19
N ILE A 167 5.95 -34.09 0.78
CA ILE A 167 4.70 -33.40 0.44
C ILE A 167 4.99 -32.51 -0.76
N THR A 168 4.99 -33.13 -1.93
CA THR A 168 5.26 -32.48 -3.22
C THR A 168 3.99 -31.84 -3.79
N ASN A 169 4.14 -31.03 -4.84
CA ASN A 169 3.00 -30.45 -5.56
C ASN A 169 2.02 -31.52 -6.09
N ARG A 170 2.55 -32.69 -6.51
CA ARG A 170 1.73 -33.83 -6.94
C ARG A 170 0.84 -34.35 -5.80
N VAL A 171 1.42 -34.48 -4.60
CA VAL A 171 0.67 -34.88 -3.39
C VAL A 171 -0.39 -33.85 -3.05
N MET A 172 -0.04 -32.54 -3.07
CA MET A 172 -1.02 -31.49 -2.79
C MET A 172 -2.20 -31.49 -3.77
N ARG A 173 -1.95 -31.65 -5.07
CA ARG A 173 -3.00 -31.80 -6.08
C ARG A 173 -3.91 -32.98 -5.80
N GLN A 174 -3.32 -34.12 -5.42
CA GLN A 174 -4.07 -35.33 -5.11
C GLN A 174 -4.95 -35.16 -3.85
N LEU A 175 -4.44 -34.52 -2.82
CA LEU A 175 -5.21 -34.18 -1.61
C LEU A 175 -6.39 -33.27 -1.93
N VAL A 176 -6.17 -32.20 -2.70
CA VAL A 176 -7.25 -31.31 -3.15
C VAL A 176 -8.30 -32.10 -3.96
N GLN A 177 -7.87 -32.96 -4.88
CA GLN A 177 -8.79 -33.78 -5.65
C GLN A 177 -9.61 -34.71 -4.77
N THR A 178 -8.99 -35.37 -3.78
CA THR A 178 -9.70 -36.24 -2.83
C THR A 178 -10.77 -35.48 -2.07
N VAL A 179 -10.46 -34.22 -1.60
CA VAL A 179 -11.51 -33.40 -0.95
C VAL A 179 -12.65 -33.09 -1.91
N PHE A 180 -12.37 -32.74 -3.18
CA PHE A 180 -13.43 -32.48 -4.16
C PHE A 180 -14.31 -33.71 -4.42
N GLU A 181 -13.73 -34.91 -4.45
CA GLU A 181 -14.46 -36.17 -4.59
C GLU A 181 -15.36 -36.44 -3.37
N GLU A 182 -14.86 -36.23 -2.16
CA GLU A 182 -15.62 -36.44 -0.92
C GLU A 182 -16.78 -35.43 -0.76
N ILE A 183 -16.63 -34.17 -1.18
CA ILE A 183 -17.66 -33.15 -1.10
C ILE A 183 -18.60 -33.10 -2.32
N GLY A 184 -18.33 -33.89 -3.36
CA GLY A 184 -19.19 -34.02 -4.55
C GLY A 184 -19.27 -32.78 -5.44
N TYR A 185 -18.24 -31.91 -5.44
CA TYR A 185 -18.17 -30.67 -6.25
C TYR A 185 -19.32 -29.65 -6.02
N ASN A 186 -20.08 -29.79 -4.95
CA ASN A 186 -21.26 -28.97 -4.68
C ASN A 186 -20.90 -27.77 -3.78
N PHE A 187 -20.58 -26.64 -4.37
CA PHE A 187 -20.36 -25.38 -3.67
C PHE A 187 -21.62 -24.52 -3.70
N SER A 188 -22.10 -24.10 -2.54
CA SER A 188 -23.23 -23.17 -2.44
C SER A 188 -22.86 -21.81 -3.01
N GLU A 189 -23.71 -21.24 -3.85
CA GLU A 189 -23.54 -19.88 -4.36
C GLU A 189 -23.78 -18.87 -3.24
N ASN A 190 -22.87 -17.93 -3.09
CA ASN A 190 -22.88 -16.93 -2.05
C ASN A 190 -23.10 -15.51 -2.57
N LEU A 191 -23.12 -15.30 -3.90
CA LEU A 191 -23.50 -14.02 -4.50
C LEU A 191 -24.92 -14.09 -5.07
N PRO A 192 -25.67 -12.99 -5.05
CA PRO A 192 -26.97 -12.88 -5.72
C PRO A 192 -26.85 -13.03 -7.24
N ASP A 193 -27.87 -13.57 -7.86
CA ASP A 193 -27.92 -13.75 -9.32
C ASP A 193 -27.82 -12.41 -10.07
N THR A 194 -28.32 -11.31 -9.47
CA THR A 194 -28.18 -9.96 -9.99
C THR A 194 -26.73 -9.53 -10.13
N ILE A 195 -25.88 -9.79 -9.12
CA ILE A 195 -24.46 -9.48 -9.15
C ILE A 195 -23.74 -10.37 -10.15
N LEU A 196 -24.04 -11.68 -10.17
CA LEU A 196 -23.46 -12.62 -11.13
C LEU A 196 -23.70 -12.18 -12.57
N THR A 197 -24.93 -11.78 -12.89
CA THR A 197 -25.31 -11.32 -14.23
C THR A 197 -24.67 -9.98 -14.58
N THR A 198 -24.77 -8.98 -13.70
CA THR A 198 -24.24 -7.63 -13.94
C THR A 198 -22.73 -7.65 -14.15
N MET A 199 -22.02 -8.48 -13.38
CA MET A 199 -20.56 -8.58 -13.43
C MET A 199 -20.07 -9.67 -14.38
N ASN A 200 -20.96 -10.37 -15.07
CA ASN A 200 -20.65 -11.49 -15.96
C ASN A 200 -19.73 -12.55 -15.30
N LEU A 201 -20.08 -12.95 -14.08
CA LEU A 201 -19.33 -13.91 -13.28
C LEU A 201 -19.86 -15.33 -13.44
N ILE A 202 -18.95 -16.30 -13.46
CA ILE A 202 -19.33 -17.72 -13.40
C ILE A 202 -19.76 -18.11 -11.99
N SER A 203 -20.43 -19.24 -11.86
CA SER A 203 -20.89 -19.77 -10.57
C SER A 203 -19.73 -20.10 -9.62
N LYS A 204 -19.98 -20.11 -8.31
CA LYS A 204 -19.00 -20.54 -7.30
C LYS A 204 -18.45 -21.94 -7.58
N ARG A 205 -19.34 -22.86 -7.96
CA ARG A 205 -18.97 -24.25 -8.30
C ARG A 205 -17.97 -24.30 -9.46
N GLU A 206 -18.24 -23.58 -10.54
CA GLU A 206 -17.35 -23.54 -11.71
C GLU A 206 -16.04 -22.84 -11.38
N ALA A 207 -16.07 -21.78 -10.58
CA ALA A 207 -14.88 -21.06 -10.16
C ALA A 207 -13.96 -21.95 -9.32
N MET A 208 -14.48 -22.59 -8.28
CA MET A 208 -13.70 -23.50 -7.43
C MET A 208 -13.13 -24.67 -8.21
N ARG A 209 -13.89 -25.25 -9.14
CA ARG A 209 -13.39 -26.32 -10.00
C ARG A 209 -12.25 -25.85 -10.90
N ASN A 210 -12.43 -24.72 -11.59
CA ASN A 210 -11.46 -24.26 -12.59
C ASN A 210 -10.24 -23.57 -12.00
N ILE A 211 -10.28 -23.11 -10.74
CA ILE A 211 -9.08 -22.61 -10.06
C ILE A 211 -8.13 -23.75 -9.67
N HIS A 212 -8.66 -24.92 -9.30
CA HIS A 212 -7.87 -26.09 -8.91
C HIS A 212 -7.63 -27.07 -10.06
N PHE A 213 -8.59 -27.19 -10.96
CA PHE A 213 -8.55 -28.12 -12.12
C PHE A 213 -8.99 -27.40 -13.39
N PRO A 214 -8.18 -26.46 -13.90
CA PRO A 214 -8.55 -25.64 -15.05
C PRO A 214 -8.67 -26.51 -16.31
N THR A 215 -9.78 -26.37 -17.00
CA THR A 215 -10.03 -27.07 -18.27
C THR A 215 -9.30 -26.34 -19.41
N ASN A 216 -9.28 -25.01 -19.37
CA ASN A 216 -8.58 -24.14 -20.33
C ASN A 216 -8.26 -22.78 -19.70
N GLN A 217 -7.42 -21.98 -20.38
CA GLN A 217 -6.96 -20.70 -19.90
C GLN A 217 -8.10 -19.67 -19.71
N SER A 218 -9.12 -19.70 -20.57
CA SER A 218 -10.26 -18.78 -20.47
C SER A 218 -11.08 -19.03 -19.19
N LEU A 219 -11.38 -20.30 -18.89
CA LEU A 219 -12.10 -20.67 -17.65
C LEU A 219 -11.27 -20.42 -16.40
N LEU A 220 -9.96 -20.62 -16.46
CA LEU A 220 -9.05 -20.26 -15.37
C LEU A 220 -9.10 -18.74 -15.07
N THR A 221 -9.07 -17.92 -16.11
CA THR A 221 -9.16 -16.46 -15.96
C THR A 221 -10.51 -16.05 -15.35
N LYS A 222 -11.61 -16.60 -15.84
CA LYS A 222 -12.96 -16.36 -15.28
C LYS A 222 -13.08 -16.81 -13.83
N ALA A 223 -12.50 -17.96 -13.48
CA ALA A 223 -12.47 -18.48 -12.12
C ALA A 223 -11.69 -17.55 -11.18
N SER A 224 -10.51 -17.09 -11.63
CA SER A 224 -9.70 -16.14 -10.88
C SER A 224 -10.44 -14.82 -10.64
N ILE A 225 -11.06 -14.24 -11.67
CA ILE A 225 -11.85 -13.00 -11.55
C ILE A 225 -13.01 -13.19 -10.57
N ARG A 226 -13.74 -14.31 -10.68
CA ARG A 226 -14.87 -14.62 -9.79
C ARG A 226 -14.47 -14.70 -8.32
N LEU A 227 -13.39 -15.41 -8.01
CA LEU A 227 -12.93 -15.58 -6.63
C LEU A 227 -12.31 -14.32 -6.06
N LYS A 228 -11.55 -13.56 -6.85
CA LYS A 228 -11.01 -12.25 -6.47
C LYS A 228 -12.14 -11.24 -6.21
N PHE A 229 -13.13 -11.19 -7.10
CA PHE A 229 -14.30 -10.34 -6.89
C PHE A 229 -15.04 -10.69 -5.59
N GLU A 230 -15.28 -11.97 -5.34
CA GLU A 230 -15.93 -12.43 -4.12
C GLU A 230 -15.19 -11.99 -2.87
N GLU A 231 -13.88 -12.24 -2.80
CA GLU A 231 -13.06 -11.88 -1.66
C GLU A 231 -13.11 -10.36 -1.40
N LEU A 232 -12.90 -9.56 -2.44
CA LEU A 232 -12.94 -8.10 -2.35
C LEU A 232 -14.35 -7.57 -2.05
N PHE A 233 -15.39 -8.17 -2.60
CA PHE A 233 -16.77 -7.77 -2.37
C PHE A 233 -17.19 -7.91 -0.91
N TYR A 234 -16.91 -9.06 -0.29
CA TYR A 234 -17.23 -9.27 1.12
C TYR A 234 -16.48 -8.32 2.04
N ILE A 235 -15.25 -8.01 1.73
CA ILE A 235 -14.47 -6.99 2.45
C ILE A 235 -15.15 -5.62 2.30
N GLN A 236 -15.54 -5.22 1.09
CA GLN A 236 -16.20 -3.94 0.87
C GLN A 236 -17.56 -3.86 1.54
N VAL A 237 -18.36 -4.93 1.50
CA VAL A 237 -19.65 -4.98 2.22
C VAL A 237 -19.43 -4.77 3.71
N GLN A 238 -18.45 -5.42 4.33
CA GLN A 238 -18.15 -5.24 5.76
C GLN A 238 -17.73 -3.80 6.08
N LEU A 239 -16.86 -3.20 5.26
CA LEU A 239 -16.41 -1.83 5.46
C LEU A 239 -17.54 -0.81 5.31
N VAL A 240 -18.40 -0.98 4.30
CA VAL A 240 -19.56 -0.09 4.08
C VAL A 240 -20.59 -0.27 5.19
N LEU A 241 -20.87 -1.50 5.62
CA LEU A 241 -21.75 -1.75 6.78
C LEU A 241 -21.22 -1.09 8.05
N LYS A 242 -19.92 -1.22 8.34
CA LYS A 242 -19.30 -0.58 9.50
C LYS A 242 -19.47 0.95 9.45
N ASN A 243 -19.27 1.55 8.29
CA ASN A 243 -19.46 3.00 8.09
C ASN A 243 -20.94 3.39 8.29
N LEU A 244 -21.89 2.62 7.74
CA LEU A 244 -23.33 2.87 7.93
C LEU A 244 -23.74 2.77 9.40
N LEU A 245 -23.28 1.72 10.11
CA LEU A 245 -23.54 1.55 11.54
C LEU A 245 -22.92 2.67 12.37
N HIS A 246 -21.71 3.12 12.00
CA HIS A 246 -21.07 4.27 12.64
C HIS A 246 -21.93 5.54 12.48
N LYS A 247 -22.39 5.83 11.26
CA LYS A 247 -23.25 6.98 10.95
C LYS A 247 -24.61 6.93 11.67
N GLN A 248 -25.15 5.73 11.91
CA GLN A 248 -26.38 5.56 12.69
C GLN A 248 -26.15 5.72 14.20
N LYS A 249 -25.02 5.22 14.71
CA LYS A 249 -24.69 5.22 16.13
C LYS A 249 -24.24 6.58 16.66
N PHE A 250 -23.43 7.29 15.86
CA PHE A 250 -22.86 8.58 16.27
C PHE A 250 -23.55 9.73 15.54
N GLN A 251 -24.39 10.43 16.29
CA GLN A 251 -24.98 11.67 15.82
C GLN A 251 -23.92 12.77 15.82
N GLY A 252 -23.94 13.63 14.81
CA GLY A 252 -23.13 14.84 14.72
C GLY A 252 -24.01 16.08 14.87
N GLN A 253 -23.44 17.19 15.24
CA GLN A 253 -24.15 18.46 15.24
C GLN A 253 -24.28 18.99 13.81
N PRO A 254 -25.48 19.08 13.21
CA PRO A 254 -25.62 19.45 11.81
C PRO A 254 -25.30 20.92 11.56
N PHE A 255 -24.38 21.21 10.62
CA PHE A 255 -24.08 22.57 10.16
C PHE A 255 -25.01 22.95 9.00
N LYS A 256 -26.21 23.42 9.36
CA LYS A 256 -27.25 23.76 8.37
C LYS A 256 -27.04 25.11 7.69
N LYS A 257 -26.38 26.04 8.38
CA LYS A 257 -26.19 27.41 7.90
C LYS A 257 -24.84 27.57 7.21
N VAL A 258 -24.84 28.20 6.03
CA VAL A 258 -23.70 28.86 5.44
C VAL A 258 -23.85 30.33 5.67
N GLY A 259 -23.14 30.87 6.63
CA GLY A 259 -23.38 32.23 7.14
C GLY A 259 -22.33 33.23 6.66
N ASP A 260 -22.24 34.32 7.43
CA ASP A 260 -21.41 35.48 7.04
C ASP A 260 -19.93 35.22 7.13
N ALA A 261 -19.47 34.40 8.10
CA ALA A 261 -18.04 34.10 8.22
C ALA A 261 -17.52 33.36 6.97
N PHE A 262 -18.24 32.35 6.51
CA PHE A 262 -17.88 31.62 5.31
C PHE A 262 -18.02 32.49 4.05
N MET A 263 -19.13 33.19 3.88
CA MET A 263 -19.41 33.97 2.67
C MET A 263 -18.50 35.20 2.54
N ASN A 264 -18.24 35.89 3.65
CA ASN A 264 -17.31 37.02 3.67
C ASN A 264 -15.90 36.58 3.28
N PHE A 265 -15.42 35.48 3.87
CA PHE A 265 -14.12 34.92 3.52
C PHE A 265 -14.05 34.51 2.04
N TYR A 266 -15.06 33.77 1.55
CA TYR A 266 -15.11 33.32 0.16
C TYR A 266 -15.11 34.46 -0.84
N ASN A 267 -15.86 35.53 -0.58
CA ASN A 267 -16.03 36.63 -1.53
C ASN A 267 -14.92 37.68 -1.46
N HIS A 268 -14.30 37.91 -0.28
CA HIS A 268 -13.43 39.07 -0.05
C HIS A 268 -12.04 38.76 0.45
N HIS A 269 -11.82 37.58 1.07
CA HIS A 269 -10.53 37.26 1.70
C HIS A 269 -9.82 36.05 1.09
N LEU A 270 -10.46 35.37 0.12
CA LEU A 270 -9.83 34.24 -0.54
C LEU A 270 -8.69 34.73 -1.47
N PRO A 271 -7.43 34.28 -1.25
CA PRO A 271 -6.29 34.85 -1.97
C PRO A 271 -6.20 34.42 -3.45
N PHE A 272 -6.96 33.40 -3.85
CA PHE A 272 -7.02 32.85 -5.21
C PHE A 272 -8.32 32.10 -5.44
N PRO A 273 -8.82 31.97 -6.69
CA PRO A 273 -10.02 31.20 -6.98
C PRO A 273 -9.80 29.71 -6.66
N LEU A 274 -10.81 29.07 -6.07
CA LEU A 274 -10.77 27.63 -5.81
C LEU A 274 -10.76 26.84 -7.10
N THR A 275 -9.99 25.74 -7.11
CA THR A 275 -10.03 24.76 -8.19
C THR A 275 -11.36 23.98 -8.18
N ASN A 276 -11.67 23.30 -9.30
CA ASN A 276 -12.88 22.49 -9.36
C ASN A 276 -12.85 21.33 -8.36
N ALA A 277 -11.67 20.73 -8.13
CA ALA A 277 -11.47 19.70 -7.13
C ALA A 277 -11.76 20.23 -5.71
N GLN A 278 -11.25 21.41 -5.34
CA GLN A 278 -11.52 22.03 -4.04
C GLN A 278 -13.01 22.33 -3.85
N LYS A 279 -13.69 22.88 -4.89
CA LYS A 279 -15.15 23.11 -4.87
C LYS A 279 -15.94 21.82 -4.70
N ARG A 280 -15.54 20.74 -5.40
CA ARG A 280 -16.16 19.43 -5.27
C ARG A 280 -16.03 18.91 -3.83
N VAL A 281 -14.82 18.92 -3.28
CA VAL A 281 -14.55 18.47 -1.92
C VAL A 281 -15.31 19.27 -0.88
N LEU A 282 -15.39 20.59 -1.00
CA LEU A 282 -16.20 21.42 -0.10
C LEU A 282 -17.69 21.08 -0.17
N LYS A 283 -18.22 20.73 -1.34
CA LYS A 283 -19.61 20.24 -1.48
C LYS A 283 -19.82 18.90 -0.78
N GLU A 284 -18.87 17.98 -0.90
CA GLU A 284 -18.89 16.67 -0.22
C GLU A 284 -18.88 16.87 1.30
N ILE A 285 -17.96 17.67 1.83
CA ILE A 285 -17.85 18.01 3.25
C ILE A 285 -19.15 18.67 3.74
N ARG A 286 -19.68 19.64 2.99
CA ARG A 286 -20.93 20.33 3.36
C ARG A 286 -22.12 19.38 3.44
N ALA A 287 -22.21 18.41 2.52
CA ALA A 287 -23.26 17.41 2.55
C ALA A 287 -23.17 16.55 3.83
N ASP A 288 -21.96 16.16 4.22
CA ASP A 288 -21.73 15.35 5.41
C ASP A 288 -22.04 16.14 6.70
N VAL A 289 -21.43 17.32 6.89
CA VAL A 289 -21.62 18.12 8.11
C VAL A 289 -23.04 18.70 8.21
N GLY A 290 -23.79 18.78 7.10
CA GLY A 290 -25.18 19.16 7.06
C GLY A 290 -26.16 18.05 7.47
N SER A 291 -25.66 16.81 7.53
CA SER A 291 -26.44 15.64 7.97
C SER A 291 -26.49 15.54 9.50
N ASN A 292 -27.36 14.68 10.03
CA ASN A 292 -27.43 14.42 11.48
C ASN A 292 -26.33 13.41 11.93
N ALA A 293 -25.55 12.84 10.99
CA ALA A 293 -24.49 11.90 11.31
C ALA A 293 -23.15 12.61 11.52
N GLN A 294 -22.31 12.07 12.38
CA GLN A 294 -20.94 12.55 12.53
C GLN A 294 -20.15 12.36 11.22
N MET A 295 -19.60 13.43 10.66
CA MET A 295 -18.65 13.32 9.56
C MET A 295 -17.33 12.74 10.07
N ASN A 296 -16.81 11.71 9.40
CA ASN A 296 -15.47 11.17 9.59
C ASN A 296 -14.84 11.01 8.21
N ARG A 297 -14.02 12.00 7.78
CA ARG A 297 -13.58 12.12 6.39
C ARG A 297 -12.07 12.30 6.27
N LEU A 298 -11.47 11.58 5.33
CA LEU A 298 -10.09 11.74 4.91
C LEU A 298 -10.00 12.67 3.68
N LEU A 299 -9.29 13.78 3.83
CA LEU A 299 -8.95 14.70 2.76
C LEU A 299 -7.54 14.42 2.26
N GLN A 300 -7.43 13.87 1.08
CA GLN A 300 -6.18 13.64 0.40
C GLN A 300 -5.89 14.69 -0.65
N GLY A 301 -4.63 15.02 -0.82
CA GLY A 301 -4.17 15.87 -1.91
C GLY A 301 -2.67 16.04 -1.85
N ASP A 302 -2.08 16.30 -2.98
CA ASP A 302 -0.63 16.51 -3.07
C ASP A 302 -0.14 17.70 -2.22
N VAL A 303 1.16 17.79 -2.01
CA VAL A 303 1.77 18.92 -1.33
C VAL A 303 1.44 20.21 -2.09
N GLY A 304 0.81 21.17 -1.40
CA GLY A 304 0.39 22.44 -1.99
C GLY A 304 -0.87 22.39 -2.85
N SER A 305 -1.69 21.33 -2.76
CA SER A 305 -3.02 21.26 -3.41
C SER A 305 -4.07 22.17 -2.76
N GLY A 306 -3.73 22.86 -1.66
CA GLY A 306 -4.63 23.78 -0.95
C GLY A 306 -5.53 23.14 0.09
N LYS A 307 -5.15 21.99 0.67
CA LYS A 307 -5.87 21.34 1.78
C LYS A 307 -6.17 22.29 2.93
N THR A 308 -5.22 23.16 3.28
CA THR A 308 -5.39 24.14 4.36
C THR A 308 -6.53 25.13 4.12
N ILE A 309 -6.75 25.56 2.87
CA ILE A 309 -7.88 26.43 2.52
C ILE A 309 -9.21 25.68 2.66
N VAL A 310 -9.29 24.43 2.22
CA VAL A 310 -10.49 23.59 2.42
C VAL A 310 -10.78 23.39 3.91
N ALA A 311 -9.72 23.11 4.70
CA ALA A 311 -9.81 23.01 6.15
C ALA A 311 -10.33 24.31 6.80
N LEU A 312 -9.75 25.46 6.42
CA LEU A 312 -10.19 26.77 6.91
C LEU A 312 -11.66 27.05 6.58
N MET A 313 -12.07 26.84 5.34
CA MET A 313 -13.45 27.02 4.94
C MET A 313 -14.42 26.09 5.68
N THR A 314 -13.97 24.87 6.00
CA THR A 314 -14.75 23.94 6.85
C THR A 314 -14.84 24.43 8.30
N MET A 315 -13.77 25.02 8.86
CA MET A 315 -13.82 25.66 10.18
C MET A 315 -14.77 26.87 10.22
N LEU A 316 -14.82 27.67 9.16
CA LEU A 316 -15.76 28.77 9.06
C LEU A 316 -17.23 28.31 9.01
N LEU A 317 -17.52 27.15 8.38
CA LEU A 317 -18.83 26.53 8.48
C LEU A 317 -19.21 26.17 9.93
N ALA A 318 -18.25 25.68 10.73
CA ALA A 318 -18.50 25.40 12.14
C ALA A 318 -18.80 26.71 12.91
N VAL A 319 -18.05 27.77 12.69
CA VAL A 319 -18.25 29.10 13.31
C VAL A 319 -19.62 29.65 12.96
N ASP A 320 -20.05 29.58 11.69
CA ASP A 320 -21.39 30.01 11.25
C ASP A 320 -22.52 29.26 11.94
N ASN A 321 -22.26 28.05 12.46
CA ASN A 321 -23.23 27.24 13.21
C ASN A 321 -22.99 27.29 14.73
N ARG A 322 -22.32 28.34 15.23
CA ARG A 322 -22.01 28.56 16.64
C ARG A 322 -21.27 27.45 17.32
N CYS A 323 -20.35 26.81 16.55
CA CYS A 323 -19.45 25.79 17.02
C CYS A 323 -18.01 26.30 16.97
N GLN A 324 -17.21 25.78 17.87
CA GLN A 324 -15.78 25.96 17.85
C GLN A 324 -15.14 24.89 16.95
N ALA A 325 -13.97 25.23 16.39
CA ALA A 325 -13.18 24.29 15.61
C ALA A 325 -11.75 24.16 16.17
N CYS A 326 -11.13 23.00 16.03
CA CYS A 326 -9.70 22.86 16.31
C CYS A 326 -8.95 22.24 15.14
N LEU A 327 -7.68 22.61 15.01
CA LEU A 327 -6.73 22.04 14.05
C LEU A 327 -5.51 21.52 14.80
N MET A 328 -5.30 20.20 14.72
CA MET A 328 -4.20 19.51 15.35
C MET A 328 -3.09 19.21 14.34
N ALA A 329 -1.87 19.66 14.62
CA ALA A 329 -0.68 19.40 13.84
C ALA A 329 0.32 18.54 14.60
N PRO A 330 1.14 17.70 13.92
CA PRO A 330 2.04 16.76 14.58
C PRO A 330 3.25 17.43 15.27
N THR A 331 3.62 18.64 14.87
CA THR A 331 4.76 19.38 15.40
C THR A 331 4.42 20.84 15.71
N GLU A 332 5.17 21.46 16.62
CA GLU A 332 5.00 22.88 16.97
C GLU A 332 5.25 23.78 15.78
N ILE A 333 6.24 23.47 14.95
CA ILE A 333 6.56 24.25 13.75
C ILE A 333 5.35 24.28 12.79
N LEU A 334 4.72 23.14 12.56
CA LEU A 334 3.52 23.06 11.72
C LEU A 334 2.34 23.79 12.34
N ALA A 335 2.14 23.64 13.65
CA ALA A 335 1.07 24.34 14.35
C ALA A 335 1.26 25.86 14.24
N ASN A 336 2.48 26.36 14.43
CA ASN A 336 2.82 27.76 14.23
C ASN A 336 2.58 28.25 12.80
N GLN A 337 2.95 27.48 11.79
CA GLN A 337 2.73 27.83 10.38
C GLN A 337 1.22 27.89 10.04
N HIS A 338 0.45 26.91 10.50
CA HIS A 338 -1.01 26.95 10.34
C HIS A 338 -1.60 28.18 11.04
N TYR A 339 -1.15 28.47 12.27
CA TYR A 339 -1.61 29.62 13.01
C TYR A 339 -1.30 30.94 12.28
N GLN A 340 -0.06 31.14 11.84
CA GLN A 340 0.32 32.35 11.10
C GLN A 340 -0.49 32.51 9.81
N THR A 341 -0.56 31.44 9.01
CA THR A 341 -1.30 31.47 7.73
C THR A 341 -2.80 31.74 7.95
N ILE A 342 -3.43 31.05 8.88
CA ILE A 342 -4.87 31.18 9.13
C ILE A 342 -5.19 32.53 9.79
N SER A 343 -4.36 32.99 10.73
CA SER A 343 -4.54 34.31 11.36
C SER A 343 -4.41 35.47 10.36
N GLU A 344 -3.47 35.35 9.40
CA GLU A 344 -3.31 36.32 8.34
C GLU A 344 -4.53 36.35 7.40
N LEU A 345 -5.00 35.18 6.98
CA LEU A 345 -6.17 35.04 6.11
C LEU A 345 -7.47 35.52 6.78
N LEU A 346 -7.58 35.37 8.10
CA LEU A 346 -8.76 35.78 8.87
C LEU A 346 -8.65 37.20 9.45
N LYS A 347 -7.57 37.91 9.15
CA LYS A 347 -7.39 39.30 9.59
C LYS A 347 -8.59 40.13 9.12
N ASN A 348 -9.20 40.88 10.05
CA ASN A 348 -10.38 41.71 9.80
C ASN A 348 -11.70 40.96 9.49
N THR A 349 -11.78 39.63 9.71
CA THR A 349 -13.03 38.88 9.53
C THR A 349 -13.87 38.78 10.81
N GLY A 350 -13.31 39.16 11.98
CA GLY A 350 -13.97 38.99 13.28
C GLY A 350 -13.90 37.58 13.86
N VAL A 351 -13.28 36.63 13.17
CA VAL A 351 -13.08 35.25 13.66
C VAL A 351 -11.80 35.17 14.50
N THR A 352 -11.92 34.72 15.74
CA THR A 352 -10.80 34.61 16.69
C THR A 352 -10.03 33.32 16.50
N VAL A 353 -8.70 33.41 16.47
CA VAL A 353 -7.79 32.26 16.30
C VAL A 353 -6.70 32.30 17.34
N ALA A 354 -6.39 31.19 17.98
CA ALA A 354 -5.29 31.09 18.94
C ALA A 354 -4.44 29.84 18.72
N LEU A 355 -3.23 29.83 19.30
CA LEU A 355 -2.26 28.75 19.24
C LEU A 355 -2.01 28.16 20.63
N LEU A 356 -2.05 26.83 20.74
CA LEU A 356 -1.69 26.09 21.95
C LEU A 356 -0.67 24.99 21.62
N THR A 357 0.54 25.11 22.17
CA THR A 357 1.62 24.12 22.02
C THR A 357 2.17 23.71 23.38
N GLY A 358 3.08 22.73 23.40
CA GLY A 358 3.77 22.32 24.63
C GLY A 358 4.57 23.44 25.26
N SER A 359 5.11 24.36 24.46
CA SER A 359 5.91 25.51 24.90
C SER A 359 5.10 26.75 25.36
N SER A 360 3.76 26.74 25.22
CA SER A 360 2.88 27.84 25.62
C SER A 360 2.97 28.12 27.13
N LYS A 361 3.13 29.39 27.51
CA LYS A 361 3.32 29.82 28.92
C LYS A 361 2.03 29.64 29.72
N THR A 362 2.15 29.31 30.99
CA THR A 362 1.02 29.08 31.91
C THR A 362 0.01 30.23 31.94
N LYS A 363 0.47 31.46 31.87
CA LYS A 363 -0.40 32.65 31.87
C LYS A 363 -1.24 32.76 30.59
N GLU A 364 -0.63 32.45 29.44
CA GLU A 364 -1.30 32.44 28.14
C GLU A 364 -2.33 31.29 28.07
N ARG A 365 -1.96 30.10 28.57
CA ARG A 365 -2.86 28.95 28.64
C ARG A 365 -4.13 29.26 29.44
N ARG A 366 -4.01 29.93 30.57
CA ARG A 366 -5.17 30.29 31.41
C ARG A 366 -6.15 31.21 30.67
N ILE A 367 -5.65 32.23 29.94
CA ILE A 367 -6.48 33.11 29.14
C ILE A 367 -7.18 32.33 28.01
N LEU A 368 -6.44 31.43 27.36
CA LEU A 368 -7.00 30.59 26.30
C LEU A 368 -8.11 29.66 26.83
N ASP A 369 -7.91 29.07 28.02
CA ASP A 369 -8.91 28.20 28.64
C ASP A 369 -10.18 28.98 28.99
N GLU A 370 -10.07 30.20 29.51
CA GLU A 370 -11.19 31.09 29.79
C GLU A 370 -11.96 31.46 28.50
N GLN A 371 -11.26 31.81 27.42
CA GLN A 371 -11.86 32.13 26.10
C GLN A 371 -12.49 30.92 25.39
N LEU A 372 -11.93 29.71 25.57
CA LEU A 372 -12.50 28.48 25.06
C LEU A 372 -13.81 28.14 25.77
N GLN A 373 -13.85 28.23 27.09
CA GLN A 373 -15.01 27.92 27.89
C GLN A 373 -16.13 28.95 27.74
N SER A 374 -15.80 30.22 27.52
CA SER A 374 -16.76 31.27 27.20
C SER A 374 -17.31 31.21 25.77
N GLY A 375 -16.63 30.50 24.85
CA GLY A 375 -16.95 30.48 23.43
C GLY A 375 -16.48 31.68 22.63
N GLU A 376 -15.71 32.60 23.25
CA GLU A 376 -15.12 33.76 22.59
C GLU A 376 -14.08 33.35 21.55
N LEU A 377 -13.31 32.28 21.84
CA LEU A 377 -12.34 31.73 20.91
C LEU A 377 -13.01 30.76 19.94
N SER A 378 -13.00 31.11 18.66
CA SER A 378 -13.67 30.34 17.58
C SER A 378 -12.80 29.17 17.08
N ILE A 379 -11.50 29.38 16.89
CA ILE A 379 -10.58 28.38 16.30
C ILE A 379 -9.35 28.25 17.18
N LEU A 380 -9.04 27.00 17.59
CA LEU A 380 -7.83 26.67 18.32
C LEU A 380 -6.92 25.78 17.46
N ILE A 381 -5.69 26.23 17.23
CA ILE A 381 -4.66 25.48 16.52
C ILE A 381 -3.64 25.01 17.53
N GLY A 382 -3.13 23.77 17.39
CA GLY A 382 -2.11 23.29 18.31
C GLY A 382 -1.58 21.91 17.97
N THR A 383 -0.80 21.38 18.92
CA THR A 383 -0.24 20.03 18.86
C THR A 383 -1.08 19.05 19.70
N HIS A 384 -0.48 17.94 20.13
CA HIS A 384 -1.09 17.01 21.09
C HIS A 384 -1.55 17.68 22.40
N ALA A 385 -1.09 18.89 22.72
CA ALA A 385 -1.57 19.69 23.84
C ALA A 385 -3.08 19.90 23.81
N LEU A 386 -3.71 19.91 22.62
CA LEU A 386 -5.17 19.98 22.46
C LEU A 386 -5.91 18.78 23.10
N LEU A 387 -5.24 17.65 23.28
CA LEU A 387 -5.81 16.43 23.84
C LEU A 387 -5.81 16.42 25.37
N GLU A 388 -5.10 17.36 26.04
CA GLU A 388 -5.04 17.46 27.48
C GLU A 388 -6.44 17.66 28.06
N GLU A 389 -6.79 16.98 29.16
CA GLU A 389 -8.12 17.04 29.77
C GLU A 389 -8.53 18.46 30.21
N LYS A 390 -7.54 19.30 30.55
CA LYS A 390 -7.74 20.69 30.95
C LYS A 390 -8.26 21.58 29.84
N VAL A 391 -7.97 21.23 28.58
CA VAL A 391 -8.46 21.99 27.41
C VAL A 391 -9.94 21.64 27.19
N GLN A 392 -10.83 22.51 27.60
CA GLN A 392 -12.28 22.32 27.50
C GLN A 392 -12.89 23.37 26.58
N PHE A 393 -13.61 22.89 25.56
CA PHE A 393 -14.36 23.74 24.63
C PHE A 393 -15.80 23.95 25.16
N GLN A 394 -16.38 25.11 24.89
CA GLN A 394 -17.79 25.33 25.14
C GLN A 394 -18.65 24.43 24.22
N ASN A 395 -18.34 24.40 22.91
CA ASN A 395 -19.06 23.63 21.91
C ASN A 395 -18.16 23.28 20.73
N LEU A 396 -17.31 22.25 20.88
CA LEU A 396 -16.46 21.77 19.79
C LEU A 396 -17.30 21.03 18.74
N GLY A 397 -17.49 21.62 17.56
CA GLY A 397 -18.24 20.98 16.46
C GLY A 397 -17.38 20.35 15.37
N LEU A 398 -16.10 20.80 15.23
CA LEU A 398 -15.20 20.29 14.19
C LEU A 398 -13.77 20.11 14.74
N ALA A 399 -13.19 18.95 14.50
CA ALA A 399 -11.77 18.71 14.75
C ALA A 399 -11.08 18.30 13.44
N ILE A 400 -10.00 19.01 13.12
CA ILE A 400 -9.16 18.75 11.95
C ILE A 400 -7.83 18.20 12.42
N ILE A 401 -7.37 17.11 11.77
CA ILE A 401 -6.11 16.43 12.10
C ILE A 401 -5.24 16.46 10.85
N ASP A 402 -4.07 17.11 10.94
CA ASP A 402 -3.12 17.13 9.84
C ASP A 402 -2.08 16.01 9.99
N GLU A 403 -1.69 15.37 8.88
CA GLU A 403 -0.72 14.27 8.80
C GLU A 403 -1.07 13.06 9.69
N GLN A 404 -2.20 12.43 9.41
CA GLN A 404 -2.80 11.34 10.21
C GLN A 404 -1.82 10.21 10.59
N HIS A 405 -0.88 9.86 9.72
CA HIS A 405 0.04 8.74 9.94
C HIS A 405 0.91 8.88 11.20
N ARG A 406 0.93 10.07 11.81
CA ARG A 406 1.64 10.37 13.06
C ARG A 406 0.77 10.34 14.31
N PHE A 407 -0.54 10.07 14.16
CA PHE A 407 -1.51 10.04 15.27
C PHE A 407 -2.19 8.68 15.37
N GLY A 408 -2.17 8.08 16.57
CA GLY A 408 -2.85 6.80 16.86
C GLY A 408 -4.37 6.92 16.97
N VAL A 409 -5.06 5.77 16.89
CA VAL A 409 -6.52 5.66 17.06
C VAL A 409 -6.98 6.21 18.42
N GLU A 410 -6.21 5.97 19.48
CA GLU A 410 -6.52 6.45 20.83
C GLU A 410 -6.56 7.98 20.95
N GLN A 411 -5.71 8.67 20.19
CA GLN A 411 -5.66 10.13 20.19
C GLN A 411 -6.90 10.73 19.52
N ARG A 412 -7.41 10.11 18.45
CA ARG A 412 -8.68 10.49 17.82
C ARG A 412 -9.86 10.28 18.79
N ALA A 413 -9.87 9.15 19.50
CA ALA A 413 -10.90 8.85 20.49
C ALA A 413 -10.97 9.90 21.63
N LYS A 414 -9.84 10.52 22.02
CA LYS A 414 -9.82 11.61 22.99
C LYS A 414 -10.52 12.87 22.48
N LEU A 415 -10.38 13.21 21.18
CA LEU A 415 -11.11 14.35 20.58
C LEU A 415 -12.64 14.13 20.59
N TRP A 416 -13.10 12.89 20.38
CA TRP A 416 -14.54 12.59 20.42
C TRP A 416 -15.18 12.89 21.79
N ARG A 417 -14.41 12.76 22.86
CA ARG A 417 -14.86 12.99 24.25
C ARG A 417 -14.84 14.46 24.67
N LYS A 418 -14.34 15.37 23.81
CA LYS A 418 -14.24 16.81 24.13
C LYS A 418 -15.57 17.56 24.07
N ASN A 419 -16.63 16.93 23.56
CA ASN A 419 -17.98 17.49 23.57
C ASN A 419 -19.01 16.38 23.84
N THR A 420 -20.19 16.75 24.30
CA THR A 420 -21.33 15.84 24.55
C THR A 420 -21.79 15.19 23.24
N ILE A 421 -21.90 15.97 22.17
CA ILE A 421 -22.10 15.48 20.81
C ILE A 421 -20.74 15.40 20.16
N PRO A 422 -20.28 14.22 19.68
CA PRO A 422 -18.97 14.08 19.04
C PRO A 422 -18.76 15.08 17.91
N PRO A 423 -17.63 15.78 17.85
CA PRO A 423 -17.35 16.72 16.76
C PRO A 423 -17.19 15.98 15.43
N HIS A 424 -17.47 16.66 14.34
CA HIS A 424 -17.06 16.20 13.01
C HIS A 424 -15.56 16.09 12.91
N ILE A 425 -15.05 15.07 12.24
CA ILE A 425 -13.60 14.81 12.07
C ILE A 425 -13.23 14.96 10.60
N LEU A 426 -12.28 15.82 10.33
CA LEU A 426 -11.61 15.95 9.03
C LEU A 426 -10.13 15.62 9.20
N VAL A 427 -9.71 14.53 8.60
CA VAL A 427 -8.32 14.11 8.62
C VAL A 427 -7.67 14.53 7.31
N MET A 428 -6.48 15.13 7.37
CA MET A 428 -5.72 15.54 6.18
C MET A 428 -4.45 14.73 6.04
N THR A 429 -4.05 14.45 4.81
CA THR A 429 -2.73 13.88 4.51
C THR A 429 -2.15 14.49 3.24
N ALA A 430 -0.85 14.77 3.26
CA ALA A 430 -0.07 15.19 2.10
C ALA A 430 0.59 14.01 1.37
N THR A 431 0.54 12.80 1.95
CA THR A 431 0.94 11.59 1.26
C THR A 431 -0.22 11.11 0.40
N PRO A 432 -0.11 11.18 -0.94
CA PRO A 432 -1.10 10.54 -1.79
C PRO A 432 -1.09 9.04 -1.54
N ILE A 433 -2.25 8.49 -1.20
CA ILE A 433 -2.46 7.06 -1.11
C ILE A 433 -3.37 6.70 -2.28
N PRO A 434 -3.07 5.66 -3.08
CA PRO A 434 -3.98 5.25 -4.15
C PRO A 434 -5.42 5.17 -3.64
N ARG A 435 -6.37 5.78 -4.36
CA ARG A 435 -7.79 5.88 -3.91
C ARG A 435 -8.37 4.54 -3.49
N THR A 436 -8.06 3.51 -4.26
CA THR A 436 -8.53 2.15 -4.01
C THR A 436 -7.99 1.58 -2.71
N LEU A 437 -6.72 1.83 -2.41
CA LEU A 437 -6.10 1.41 -1.16
C LEU A 437 -6.65 2.21 0.02
N ALA A 438 -6.79 3.52 -0.12
CA ALA A 438 -7.36 4.37 0.93
C ALA A 438 -8.77 3.91 1.33
N MET A 439 -9.61 3.57 0.36
CA MET A 439 -10.97 3.06 0.58
C MET A 439 -11.00 1.67 1.24
N SER A 440 -9.93 0.89 1.14
CA SER A 440 -9.84 -0.45 1.73
C SER A 440 -9.18 -0.45 3.09
N VAL A 441 -8.22 0.44 3.32
CA VAL A 441 -7.45 0.53 4.57
C VAL A 441 -8.15 1.42 5.60
N TYR A 442 -8.75 2.52 5.15
CA TYR A 442 -9.47 3.48 5.99
C TYR A 442 -10.98 3.37 5.79
N GLY A 443 -11.50 2.14 5.85
CA GLY A 443 -12.93 1.86 5.56
C GLY A 443 -13.94 2.53 6.47
N ASP A 444 -13.50 3.08 7.61
CA ASP A 444 -14.28 3.90 8.53
C ASP A 444 -14.30 5.39 8.14
N LEU A 445 -13.50 5.81 7.16
CA LEU A 445 -13.44 7.18 6.66
C LEU A 445 -14.06 7.30 5.27
N ASP A 446 -14.87 8.34 5.07
CA ASP A 446 -15.19 8.79 3.72
C ASP A 446 -13.97 9.49 3.11
N VAL A 447 -13.70 9.30 1.83
CA VAL A 447 -12.49 9.81 1.19
C VAL A 447 -12.81 10.89 0.17
N SER A 448 -12.19 12.06 0.33
CA SER A 448 -12.17 13.16 -0.65
C SER A 448 -10.77 13.39 -1.17
N VAL A 449 -10.64 13.68 -2.45
CA VAL A 449 -9.34 13.86 -3.12
C VAL A 449 -9.29 15.20 -3.84
N ILE A 450 -8.24 15.99 -3.57
CA ILE A 450 -7.90 17.17 -4.36
C ILE A 450 -6.85 16.72 -5.37
N ASP A 451 -7.28 16.49 -6.58
CA ASP A 451 -6.50 15.99 -7.73
C ASP A 451 -6.10 17.13 -8.71
N GLU A 452 -6.22 18.37 -8.28
CA GLU A 452 -5.83 19.56 -9.02
C GLU A 452 -4.89 20.42 -8.19
N LEU A 453 -3.89 21.04 -8.83
CA LEU A 453 -3.05 22.05 -8.20
C LEU A 453 -3.64 23.45 -8.43
N PRO A 454 -3.45 24.39 -7.47
CA PRO A 454 -3.87 25.76 -7.64
C PRO A 454 -3.24 26.42 -8.87
N PRO A 455 -3.96 27.34 -9.57
CA PRO A 455 -3.43 28.03 -10.75
C PRO A 455 -2.18 28.84 -10.41
N GLY A 456 -1.27 28.97 -11.37
CA GLY A 456 -0.03 29.75 -11.23
C GLY A 456 1.17 28.99 -10.68
N ARG A 457 1.00 27.75 -10.20
CA ARG A 457 2.11 26.93 -9.74
C ARG A 457 2.86 26.29 -10.92
N LYS A 458 4.19 26.51 -10.96
CA LYS A 458 5.03 25.89 -12.00
C LYS A 458 5.38 24.44 -11.61
N PRO A 459 5.34 23.48 -12.53
CA PRO A 459 5.79 22.12 -12.27
C PRO A 459 7.27 22.11 -11.88
N ILE A 460 7.64 21.30 -10.88
CA ILE A 460 9.02 21.14 -10.45
C ILE A 460 9.77 20.33 -11.51
N LYS A 461 10.87 20.86 -12.04
CA LYS A 461 11.75 20.12 -12.96
C LYS A 461 12.58 19.12 -12.18
N THR A 462 12.30 17.84 -12.32
CA THR A 462 13.08 16.78 -11.68
C THR A 462 14.14 16.25 -12.63
N LEU A 463 15.38 16.16 -12.16
CA LEU A 463 16.53 15.66 -12.92
C LEU A 463 17.16 14.51 -12.15
N HIS A 464 17.53 13.44 -12.86
CA HIS A 464 18.35 12.38 -12.31
C HIS A 464 19.79 12.52 -12.83
N GLN A 465 20.77 12.48 -11.92
CA GLN A 465 22.18 12.54 -12.24
C GLN A 465 22.98 11.52 -11.43
N TYR A 466 24.12 11.09 -11.96
CA TYR A 466 25.04 10.25 -11.22
C TYR A 466 26.00 11.10 -10.38
N GLU A 467 26.53 10.53 -9.30
CA GLU A 467 27.45 11.20 -8.37
C GLU A 467 28.68 11.82 -9.04
N ASN A 468 29.15 11.27 -10.17
CA ASN A 468 30.27 11.84 -10.93
C ASN A 468 29.94 13.25 -11.50
N ARG A 469 28.68 13.65 -11.56
CA ARG A 469 28.24 14.98 -12.00
C ARG A 469 27.91 15.92 -10.82
N ARG A 470 28.29 15.57 -9.59
CA ARG A 470 28.05 16.40 -8.39
C ARG A 470 28.62 17.80 -8.52
N ALA A 471 29.79 17.97 -9.10
CA ALA A 471 30.39 19.28 -9.33
C ALA A 471 29.48 20.18 -10.20
N GLU A 472 28.90 19.67 -11.27
CA GLU A 472 27.95 20.40 -12.12
C GLU A 472 26.70 20.82 -11.34
N THR A 473 26.21 19.93 -10.45
CA THR A 473 25.08 20.22 -9.56
C THR A 473 25.41 21.36 -8.62
N TYR A 474 26.59 21.41 -8.04
CA TYR A 474 26.99 22.49 -7.14
C TYR A 474 27.18 23.83 -7.86
N GLU A 475 27.72 23.82 -9.08
CA GLU A 475 27.77 25.03 -9.90
C GLU A 475 26.36 25.52 -10.28
N PHE A 476 25.41 24.61 -10.48
CA PHE A 476 24.00 24.98 -10.67
C PHE A 476 23.41 25.64 -9.40
N ILE A 477 23.66 25.08 -8.21
CA ILE A 477 23.23 25.66 -6.93
C ILE A 477 23.81 27.08 -6.76
N LYS A 478 25.10 27.29 -7.03
CA LYS A 478 25.75 28.62 -6.95
C LYS A 478 25.02 29.65 -7.82
N ARG A 479 24.71 29.27 -9.06
CA ARG A 479 23.96 30.14 -9.99
C ARG A 479 22.55 30.49 -9.49
N GLU A 480 21.87 29.57 -8.83
CA GLU A 480 20.55 29.82 -8.25
C GLU A 480 20.67 30.71 -7.00
N ILE A 481 21.69 30.52 -6.16
CA ILE A 481 21.95 31.36 -5.01
C ILE A 481 22.34 32.80 -5.44
N ASP A 482 23.12 32.93 -6.52
CA ASP A 482 23.46 34.25 -7.08
C ASP A 482 22.24 35.04 -7.60
N LYS A 483 21.11 34.33 -7.88
CA LYS A 483 19.79 34.91 -8.15
C LYS A 483 18.99 35.23 -6.88
N GLY A 484 19.57 35.05 -5.69
CA GLY A 484 18.91 35.24 -4.41
C GLY A 484 18.09 34.07 -3.91
N ARG A 485 18.21 32.86 -4.53
CA ARG A 485 17.46 31.66 -4.15
C ARG A 485 18.16 30.87 -3.06
N GLN A 486 17.42 29.90 -2.50
CA GLN A 486 17.93 28.98 -1.48
C GLN A 486 17.84 27.54 -1.94
N ALA A 487 18.70 26.68 -1.38
CA ALA A 487 18.78 25.27 -1.73
C ALA A 487 18.73 24.37 -0.50
N TYR A 488 18.05 23.24 -0.66
CA TYR A 488 18.12 22.10 0.26
C TYR A 488 19.07 21.05 -0.30
N VAL A 489 19.89 20.45 0.57
CA VAL A 489 20.68 19.23 0.28
C VAL A 489 20.35 18.19 1.33
N VAL A 490 19.77 17.08 0.91
CA VAL A 490 19.23 16.05 1.82
C VAL A 490 20.01 14.76 1.67
N TYR A 491 20.46 14.23 2.82
CA TYR A 491 21.16 12.95 2.93
C TYR A 491 20.24 11.89 3.51
N PRO A 492 20.33 10.61 3.08
CA PRO A 492 19.54 9.52 3.64
C PRO A 492 19.95 9.18 5.07
N LEU A 493 19.00 8.67 5.86
CA LEU A 493 19.28 7.95 7.10
C LEU A 493 19.65 6.49 6.75
N ILE A 494 20.64 5.91 7.43
CA ILE A 494 21.03 4.52 7.30
C ILE A 494 20.48 3.78 8.52
N GLU A 495 19.52 2.89 8.32
CA GLU A 495 18.81 2.18 9.41
C GLU A 495 19.71 1.35 10.33
N GLU A 496 20.95 1.00 9.89
CA GLU A 496 21.84 0.09 10.63
C GLU A 496 22.62 0.75 11.78
N SER A 497 22.81 2.08 11.81
CA SER A 497 23.42 2.76 12.96
C SER A 497 23.28 4.29 12.88
N GLU A 498 22.70 4.89 13.93
CA GLU A 498 22.65 6.35 14.11
C GLU A 498 24.03 7.03 14.08
N ALA A 499 25.11 6.28 14.40
CA ALA A 499 26.46 6.78 14.35
C ALA A 499 26.97 6.95 12.92
N LEU A 500 26.64 6.02 12.00
CA LEU A 500 26.99 6.07 10.58
C LEU A 500 26.24 7.19 9.86
N ASP A 501 24.97 7.39 10.20
CA ASP A 501 24.13 8.48 9.64
C ASP A 501 24.73 9.85 9.95
N PHE A 502 25.12 10.04 11.20
CA PHE A 502 25.73 11.29 11.66
C PHE A 502 27.08 11.52 10.97
N LYS A 503 27.89 10.47 10.79
CA LYS A 503 29.16 10.54 10.08
C LYS A 503 28.98 10.96 8.62
N ASN A 504 28.07 10.31 7.89
CA ASN A 504 27.79 10.62 6.49
C ASN A 504 27.25 12.06 6.31
N LEU A 505 26.38 12.51 7.22
CA LEU A 505 25.89 13.87 7.19
C LEU A 505 27.00 14.87 7.48
N THR A 506 27.89 14.58 8.44
CA THR A 506 28.99 15.47 8.83
C THR A 506 30.02 15.57 7.69
N GLU A 507 30.40 14.45 7.09
CA GLU A 507 31.27 14.43 5.91
C GLU A 507 30.63 15.19 4.73
N GLY A 508 29.32 15.00 4.51
CA GLY A 508 28.57 15.75 3.51
C GLY A 508 28.52 17.25 3.79
N TYR A 509 28.33 17.63 5.05
CA TYR A 509 28.35 19.03 5.48
C TYR A 509 29.72 19.67 5.29
N GLU A 510 30.80 18.97 5.67
CA GLU A 510 32.18 19.44 5.46
C GLU A 510 32.48 19.60 3.96
N TYR A 511 32.05 18.66 3.13
CA TYR A 511 32.23 18.75 1.69
C TYR A 511 31.46 19.92 1.06
N ILE A 512 30.23 20.19 1.54
CA ILE A 512 29.43 21.34 1.10
C ILE A 512 30.06 22.63 1.57
N THR A 513 30.49 22.75 2.83
CA THR A 513 31.13 23.99 3.34
C THR A 513 32.44 24.30 2.62
N ALA A 514 33.21 23.27 2.23
CA ALA A 514 34.40 23.44 1.38
C ALA A 514 34.04 23.90 -0.04
N SER A 515 32.94 23.41 -0.61
CA SER A 515 32.47 23.76 -1.95
C SER A 515 31.78 25.14 -2.02
N PHE A 516 31.26 25.63 -0.88
CA PHE A 516 30.53 26.88 -0.72
C PHE A 516 31.18 27.75 0.39
N PRO A 517 32.33 28.37 0.12
CA PRO A 517 33.10 29.06 1.14
C PRO A 517 32.47 30.36 1.64
N LEU A 518 32.67 30.62 2.94
CA LEU A 518 32.37 31.91 3.54
C LEU A 518 33.26 33.02 2.92
N PRO A 519 32.82 34.29 2.95
CA PRO A 519 31.58 34.80 3.51
C PRO A 519 30.37 34.76 2.55
N LYS A 520 30.59 34.36 1.27
CA LYS A 520 29.58 34.44 0.22
C LYS A 520 28.41 33.46 0.46
N TYR A 521 28.72 32.28 0.94
CA TYR A 521 27.72 31.26 1.18
C TYR A 521 27.67 30.85 2.64
N LYS A 522 26.48 30.84 3.23
CA LYS A 522 26.23 30.36 4.59
C LYS A 522 25.37 29.11 4.57
N VAL A 523 25.76 28.12 5.35
CA VAL A 523 25.14 26.80 5.38
C VAL A 523 24.56 26.56 6.77
N SER A 524 23.28 26.14 6.82
CA SER A 524 22.62 25.61 8.02
C SER A 524 22.64 24.08 7.96
N ILE A 525 22.65 23.45 9.13
CA ILE A 525 22.55 22.01 9.27
C ILE A 525 21.41 21.62 10.20
N VAL A 526 20.56 20.65 9.77
CA VAL A 526 19.44 20.14 10.59
C VAL A 526 19.40 18.63 10.55
N HIS A 527 19.45 17.99 11.72
CA HIS A 527 19.41 16.52 11.86
C HIS A 527 18.71 16.06 13.14
N GLY A 528 18.43 14.76 13.24
CA GLY A 528 17.67 14.18 14.35
C GLY A 528 18.25 14.42 15.75
N LYS A 529 19.57 14.51 15.88
CA LYS A 529 20.29 14.67 17.17
C LYS A 529 20.29 16.09 17.74
N LEU A 530 19.95 17.11 16.94
CA LEU A 530 19.82 18.48 17.45
C LEU A 530 18.66 18.57 18.44
N LYS A 531 18.85 19.37 19.48
CA LYS A 531 17.77 19.74 20.40
C LYS A 531 16.67 20.50 19.66
N PRO A 532 15.41 20.41 20.07
CA PRO A 532 14.31 21.11 19.39
C PRO A 532 14.58 22.60 19.18
N ALA A 533 15.08 23.33 20.21
CA ALA A 533 15.40 24.73 20.11
C ALA A 533 16.52 25.04 19.10
N GLU A 534 17.50 24.17 18.94
CA GLU A 534 18.58 24.31 17.95
C GLU A 534 18.06 24.11 16.54
N LYS A 535 17.18 23.10 16.35
CA LYS A 535 16.49 22.87 15.07
C LYS A 535 15.68 24.09 14.65
N ASP A 536 14.90 24.62 15.58
CA ASP A 536 14.06 25.80 15.33
C ASP A 536 14.92 27.01 14.98
N ALA A 537 16.03 27.24 15.67
CA ALA A 537 16.94 28.34 15.39
C ALA A 537 17.58 28.23 13.99
N GLU A 538 18.06 27.02 13.58
CA GLU A 538 18.64 26.82 12.25
C GLU A 538 17.58 26.96 11.14
N MET A 539 16.37 26.50 11.40
CA MET A 539 15.25 26.68 10.49
C MET A 539 14.83 28.14 10.33
N GLU A 540 14.80 28.92 11.42
CA GLU A 540 14.52 30.36 11.37
C GLU A 540 15.58 31.12 10.59
N ARG A 541 16.87 30.82 10.80
CA ARG A 541 17.97 31.42 10.03
C ARG A 541 17.79 31.20 8.53
N PHE A 542 17.38 29.98 8.12
CA PHE A 542 17.12 29.66 6.73
C PHE A 542 15.86 30.39 6.22
N LEU A 543 14.78 30.44 7.00
CA LEU A 543 13.57 31.20 6.67
C LEU A 543 13.83 32.67 6.43
N ARG A 544 14.70 33.29 7.26
CA ARG A 544 15.08 34.71 7.14
C ARG A 544 16.12 34.98 6.05
N ASN A 545 16.47 33.94 5.25
CA ASN A 545 17.51 34.00 4.22
C ASN A 545 18.90 34.40 4.76
N GLU A 546 19.15 34.17 6.04
CA GLU A 546 20.47 34.37 6.66
C GLU A 546 21.46 33.28 6.20
N THR A 547 20.94 32.13 5.82
CA THR A 547 21.67 31.00 5.22
C THR A 547 21.05 30.61 3.88
N GLN A 548 21.90 30.33 2.89
CA GLN A 548 21.48 30.07 1.51
C GLN A 548 21.31 28.57 1.24
N ILE A 549 21.98 27.74 2.00
CA ILE A 549 21.95 26.28 1.85
C ILE A 549 21.55 25.65 3.18
N MET A 550 20.62 24.71 3.13
CA MET A 550 20.28 23.87 4.27
C MET A 550 20.66 22.42 3.97
N VAL A 551 21.59 21.90 4.77
CA VAL A 551 21.97 20.48 4.76
C VAL A 551 21.17 19.75 5.83
N ALA A 552 20.50 18.66 5.46
CA ALA A 552 19.67 17.95 6.41
C ALA A 552 19.55 16.47 6.11
N THR A 553 19.06 15.72 7.11
CA THR A 553 18.52 14.38 6.93
C THR A 553 17.02 14.43 6.61
N THR A 554 16.35 13.28 6.57
CA THR A 554 14.90 13.13 6.34
C THR A 554 14.00 13.94 7.29
N VAL A 555 14.56 14.53 8.36
CA VAL A 555 13.82 15.38 9.32
C VAL A 555 13.09 16.55 8.65
N ILE A 556 13.53 16.98 7.45
CA ILE A 556 12.85 18.02 6.65
C ILE A 556 11.54 17.54 6.02
N GLU A 557 11.23 16.25 6.05
CA GLU A 557 9.94 15.72 5.54
C GLU A 557 8.75 16.45 6.17
N VAL A 558 8.93 17.09 7.34
CA VAL A 558 7.86 17.69 8.11
C VAL A 558 7.88 19.21 8.06
N GLY A 559 6.97 19.74 7.27
CA GLY A 559 6.21 20.94 7.60
C GLY A 559 6.79 22.32 7.27
N VAL A 560 8.07 22.56 7.01
CA VAL A 560 8.55 23.93 6.85
C VAL A 560 8.35 24.47 5.43
N ASN A 561 7.66 25.59 5.32
CA ASN A 561 7.44 26.30 4.07
C ASN A 561 8.48 27.41 3.88
N VAL A 562 9.39 27.24 2.92
CA VAL A 562 10.37 28.28 2.54
C VAL A 562 10.12 28.66 1.07
N PRO A 563 9.33 29.73 0.81
CA PRO A 563 8.96 30.08 -0.57
C PRO A 563 10.15 30.40 -1.47
N ASN A 564 11.27 30.88 -0.90
CA ASN A 564 12.49 31.22 -1.62
C ASN A 564 13.36 30.01 -1.97
N ALA A 565 13.13 28.85 -1.37
CA ALA A 565 13.88 27.63 -1.68
C ALA A 565 13.41 27.05 -3.03
N SER A 566 14.25 27.15 -4.05
CA SER A 566 13.95 26.71 -5.41
C SER A 566 14.70 25.46 -5.85
N VAL A 567 15.71 25.02 -5.10
CA VAL A 567 16.51 23.84 -5.44
C VAL A 567 16.46 22.81 -4.32
N MET A 568 16.13 21.58 -4.68
CA MET A 568 16.23 20.40 -3.80
C MET A 568 17.23 19.43 -4.40
N VAL A 569 18.28 19.11 -3.68
CA VAL A 569 19.24 18.05 -4.04
C VAL A 569 19.06 16.90 -3.06
N ILE A 570 18.89 15.69 -3.58
CA ILE A 570 18.77 14.49 -2.76
C ILE A 570 19.96 13.60 -3.07
N GLU A 571 20.86 13.49 -2.11
CA GLU A 571 22.06 12.64 -2.18
C GLU A 571 21.69 11.18 -1.94
N SER A 572 22.35 10.27 -2.67
CA SER A 572 22.07 8.82 -2.62
C SER A 572 20.55 8.51 -2.74
N ALA A 573 19.91 9.12 -3.74
CA ALA A 573 18.46 9.05 -3.93
C ALA A 573 17.94 7.61 -4.09
N GLU A 574 18.80 6.65 -4.48
CA GLU A 574 18.49 5.22 -4.53
C GLU A 574 18.07 4.61 -3.18
N ARG A 575 18.42 5.26 -2.07
CA ARG A 575 18.11 4.79 -0.71
C ARG A 575 16.73 5.25 -0.21
N PHE A 576 16.11 6.18 -0.92
CA PHE A 576 14.79 6.70 -0.55
C PHE A 576 13.66 5.93 -1.24
N GLY A 577 12.54 5.80 -0.54
CA GLY A 577 11.28 5.38 -1.14
C GLY A 577 10.66 6.47 -2.02
N LEU A 578 9.81 6.08 -2.98
CA LEU A 578 9.14 7.02 -3.89
C LEU A 578 8.32 8.06 -3.14
N SER A 579 7.57 7.65 -2.12
CA SER A 579 6.77 8.56 -1.29
C SER A 579 7.64 9.60 -0.58
N GLN A 580 8.82 9.21 -0.06
CA GLN A 580 9.77 10.13 0.58
C GLN A 580 10.37 11.11 -0.43
N LEU A 581 10.82 10.61 -1.59
CA LEU A 581 11.33 11.47 -2.68
C LEU A 581 10.28 12.51 -3.11
N HIS A 582 9.03 12.10 -3.22
CA HIS A 582 7.93 12.99 -3.57
C HIS A 582 7.68 14.06 -2.50
N GLN A 583 7.67 13.69 -1.23
CA GLN A 583 7.53 14.63 -0.12
C GLN A 583 8.67 15.65 -0.07
N LEU A 584 9.93 15.19 -0.22
CA LEU A 584 11.10 16.05 -0.30
C LEU A 584 11.02 17.00 -1.50
N ARG A 585 10.68 16.50 -2.68
CA ARG A 585 10.45 17.33 -3.87
C ARG A 585 9.41 18.41 -3.60
N GLY A 586 8.34 18.10 -2.89
CA GLY A 586 7.27 19.04 -2.52
C GLY A 586 7.69 20.15 -1.56
N ARG A 587 8.91 20.11 -1.00
CA ARG A 587 9.45 21.20 -0.16
C ARG A 587 9.92 22.42 -0.96
N VAL A 588 10.13 22.27 -2.25
CA VAL A 588 10.38 23.36 -3.19
C VAL A 588 9.17 23.58 -4.11
N GLY A 589 9.19 24.61 -4.95
CA GLY A 589 8.08 24.92 -5.87
C GLY A 589 6.88 25.58 -5.19
N ARG A 590 7.10 26.32 -4.12
CA ARG A 590 6.06 27.09 -3.40
C ARG A 590 6.05 28.58 -3.73
N GLY A 591 7.09 29.06 -4.43
CA GLY A 591 7.18 30.39 -4.96
C GLY A 591 6.70 30.48 -6.41
N SER A 592 6.73 31.68 -7.00
CA SER A 592 6.37 31.95 -8.41
C SER A 592 7.43 31.49 -9.41
N GLU A 593 8.63 31.19 -8.93
CA GLU A 593 9.78 30.87 -9.76
C GLU A 593 9.90 29.38 -10.06
N GLN A 594 10.63 29.07 -11.15
CA GLN A 594 10.91 27.68 -11.51
C GLN A 594 11.75 27.02 -10.41
N SER A 595 11.30 25.84 -9.96
CA SER A 595 12.02 25.03 -8.99
C SER A 595 12.53 23.72 -9.58
N TYR A 596 13.57 23.20 -8.97
CA TYR A 596 14.32 22.05 -9.46
C TYR A 596 14.50 21.01 -8.34
N CYS A 597 14.37 19.74 -8.68
CA CYS A 597 14.70 18.62 -7.81
C CYS A 597 15.76 17.76 -8.51
N ILE A 598 16.93 17.62 -7.93
CA ILE A 598 18.05 16.87 -8.49
C ILE A 598 18.26 15.63 -7.64
N LEU A 599 18.12 14.46 -8.25
CA LEU A 599 18.32 13.16 -7.64
C LEU A 599 19.72 12.66 -8.00
N LEU A 600 20.61 12.58 -7.01
CA LEU A 600 21.96 12.05 -7.19
C LEU A 600 22.00 10.57 -6.77
N THR A 601 22.54 9.70 -7.62
CA THR A 601 22.64 8.27 -7.36
C THR A 601 24.04 7.74 -7.68
N GLY A 602 24.39 6.61 -7.05
CA GLY A 602 25.57 5.85 -7.46
C GLY A 602 25.46 5.26 -8.88
N ASN A 603 26.58 4.85 -9.45
CA ASN A 603 26.65 4.32 -10.82
C ASN A 603 25.95 2.95 -11.00
N LYS A 604 25.80 2.18 -9.92
CA LYS A 604 25.14 0.87 -9.94
C LYS A 604 23.75 0.98 -9.32
N MET A 605 22.72 0.74 -10.12
CA MET A 605 21.34 0.76 -9.67
C MET A 605 20.64 -0.57 -9.95
N SER A 606 19.80 -1.02 -9.02
CA SER A 606 18.86 -2.11 -9.25
C SER A 606 17.78 -1.70 -10.27
N ASN A 607 17.09 -2.67 -10.83
CA ASN A 607 15.99 -2.40 -11.76
C ASN A 607 14.85 -1.60 -11.09
N GLU A 608 14.55 -1.90 -9.84
CA GLU A 608 13.55 -1.18 -9.04
C GLU A 608 13.96 0.27 -8.79
N THR A 609 15.23 0.52 -8.46
CA THR A 609 15.76 1.87 -8.29
C THR A 609 15.65 2.67 -9.58
N ARG A 610 15.94 2.06 -10.73
CA ARG A 610 15.80 2.69 -12.04
C ARG A 610 14.35 3.13 -12.27
N ILE A 611 13.37 2.24 -12.04
CA ILE A 611 11.95 2.55 -12.17
C ILE A 611 11.57 3.71 -11.24
N ARG A 612 12.08 3.75 -10.00
CA ARG A 612 11.82 4.87 -9.07
C ARG A 612 12.33 6.19 -9.60
N MET A 613 13.57 6.24 -10.07
CA MET A 613 14.17 7.48 -10.64
C MET A 613 13.43 7.93 -11.90
N GLU A 614 13.16 7.02 -12.82
CA GLU A 614 12.40 7.31 -14.05
C GLU A 614 11.00 7.84 -13.72
N THR A 615 10.31 7.27 -12.74
CA THR A 615 9.00 7.74 -12.30
C THR A 615 9.06 9.16 -11.76
N MET A 616 10.03 9.46 -10.89
CA MET A 616 10.20 10.80 -10.32
C MET A 616 10.52 11.88 -11.38
N VAL A 617 11.25 11.51 -12.42
CA VAL A 617 11.57 12.43 -13.54
C VAL A 617 10.36 12.62 -14.47
N ARG A 618 9.60 11.57 -14.72
CA ARG A 618 8.50 11.56 -15.69
C ARG A 618 7.27 12.31 -15.19
N THR A 619 6.92 12.17 -13.90
CA THR A 619 5.65 12.71 -13.38
C THR A 619 5.83 13.55 -12.13
N ASN A 620 4.99 14.59 -12.00
CA ASN A 620 4.81 15.37 -10.79
C ASN A 620 3.56 14.94 -10.00
N ASP A 621 2.71 14.07 -10.56
CA ASP A 621 1.49 13.59 -9.92
C ASP A 621 1.82 12.63 -8.77
N GLY A 622 1.52 13.04 -7.55
CA GLY A 622 1.76 12.26 -6.35
C GLY A 622 0.92 10.98 -6.30
N PHE A 623 -0.27 10.94 -6.91
CA PHE A 623 -1.09 9.73 -6.96
C PHE A 623 -0.49 8.68 -7.89
N GLU A 624 0.01 9.10 -9.06
CA GLU A 624 0.73 8.21 -9.96
C GLU A 624 2.01 7.65 -9.31
N ILE A 625 2.75 8.50 -8.60
CA ILE A 625 3.95 8.08 -7.84
C ILE A 625 3.58 7.06 -6.76
N ALA A 626 2.50 7.29 -6.03
CA ALA A 626 2.03 6.36 -5.01
C ALA A 626 1.57 5.01 -5.59
N GLU A 627 0.97 5.01 -6.79
CA GLU A 627 0.62 3.76 -7.48
C GLU A 627 1.85 2.96 -7.90
N VAL A 628 2.90 3.63 -8.37
CA VAL A 628 4.17 2.95 -8.72
C VAL A 628 4.88 2.45 -7.46
N ASP A 629 4.91 3.26 -6.38
CA ASP A 629 5.49 2.86 -5.08
C ASP A 629 4.79 1.59 -4.55
N LEU A 630 3.46 1.56 -4.63
CA LEU A 630 2.65 0.40 -4.25
C LEU A 630 2.98 -0.84 -5.09
N LYS A 631 3.17 -0.67 -6.41
CA LYS A 631 3.54 -1.78 -7.31
C LYS A 631 4.93 -2.34 -7.02
N LEU A 632 5.88 -1.50 -6.62
CA LEU A 632 7.25 -1.93 -6.34
C LEU A 632 7.39 -2.60 -4.97
N ARG A 633 6.76 -2.08 -3.93
CA ARG A 633 6.86 -2.60 -2.55
C ARG A 633 5.90 -3.75 -2.27
N GLY A 634 4.78 -3.81 -2.98
CA GLY A 634 3.66 -4.66 -2.62
C GLY A 634 2.80 -4.08 -1.47
N PRO A 635 1.61 -4.67 -1.22
CA PRO A 635 0.66 -4.14 -0.23
C PRO A 635 1.13 -4.30 1.23
N GLY A 636 2.04 -5.22 1.53
CA GLY A 636 2.48 -5.56 2.89
C GLY A 636 3.31 -4.49 3.58
N ASP A 637 4.22 -3.85 2.85
CA ASP A 637 5.16 -2.88 3.41
C ASP A 637 4.55 -1.49 3.65
N LEU A 638 3.50 -1.15 2.90
CA LEU A 638 2.80 0.16 3.04
C LEU A 638 1.89 0.23 4.27
N MET A 639 1.46 -0.91 4.78
CA MET A 639 0.55 -0.96 5.92
C MET A 639 1.26 -0.95 7.29
N GLY A 640 2.58 -0.89 7.31
CA GLY A 640 3.38 -0.91 8.55
C GLY A 640 2.98 -2.10 9.44
N THR A 641 3.86 -3.01 9.67
CA THR A 641 3.65 -4.31 10.33
C THR A 641 2.99 -4.30 11.73
N GLN A 642 2.56 -3.15 12.25
CA GLN A 642 2.07 -3.03 13.62
C GLN A 642 0.78 -2.22 13.85
N GLN A 643 0.20 -1.52 12.86
CA GLN A 643 -0.93 -0.61 13.14
C GLN A 643 -2.28 -0.92 12.49
N SER A 644 -2.35 -1.82 11.53
CA SER A 644 -3.62 -2.28 10.96
C SER A 644 -3.53 -3.78 10.73
N GLY A 645 -4.49 -4.53 11.26
CA GLY A 645 -4.63 -5.95 10.95
C GLY A 645 -4.64 -6.13 9.44
N VAL A 646 -3.52 -6.60 8.90
CA VAL A 646 -3.34 -6.82 7.47
C VAL A 646 -4.48 -7.70 6.99
N LEU A 647 -5.26 -7.22 6.03
CA LEU A 647 -6.24 -8.02 5.30
C LEU A 647 -5.48 -9.17 4.65
N ALA A 648 -5.52 -10.35 5.28
CA ALA A 648 -4.90 -11.56 4.74
C ALA A 648 -5.72 -12.03 3.54
N LEU A 649 -5.47 -11.41 2.37
CA LEU A 649 -6.08 -11.82 1.11
C LEU A 649 -5.53 -13.17 0.68
N LYS A 650 -6.42 -14.06 0.22
CA LYS A 650 -6.07 -15.41 -0.21
C LYS A 650 -5.75 -15.49 -1.70
N ILE A 651 -6.44 -14.70 -2.52
CA ILE A 651 -6.31 -14.75 -3.98
C ILE A 651 -6.23 -13.35 -4.63
N ALA A 652 -6.90 -12.36 -4.06
CA ALA A 652 -6.88 -11.00 -4.60
C ALA A 652 -5.59 -10.26 -4.21
N ASP A 653 -5.17 -9.34 -5.09
CA ASP A 653 -4.04 -8.46 -4.89
C ASP A 653 -4.54 -7.01 -5.02
N LEU A 654 -4.48 -6.23 -3.94
CA LEU A 654 -4.98 -4.84 -3.92
C LEU A 654 -4.29 -3.93 -4.95
N VAL A 655 -3.11 -4.32 -5.41
CA VAL A 655 -2.33 -3.56 -6.40
C VAL A 655 -2.73 -3.94 -7.82
N LYS A 656 -2.80 -5.24 -8.10
CA LYS A 656 -3.06 -5.76 -9.44
C LYS A 656 -4.54 -5.78 -9.81
N ASP A 657 -5.41 -5.92 -8.79
CA ASP A 657 -6.84 -6.13 -8.98
C ASP A 657 -7.68 -4.87 -8.66
N GLN A 658 -7.12 -3.67 -8.89
CA GLN A 658 -7.77 -2.40 -8.58
C GLN A 658 -9.14 -2.21 -9.26
N ASP A 659 -9.30 -2.66 -10.51
CA ASP A 659 -10.56 -2.53 -11.23
C ASP A 659 -11.62 -3.48 -10.67
N ILE A 660 -11.22 -4.68 -10.23
CA ILE A 660 -12.10 -5.61 -9.54
C ILE A 660 -12.53 -5.03 -8.18
N LEU A 661 -11.59 -4.39 -7.47
CA LEU A 661 -11.86 -3.74 -6.19
C LEU A 661 -12.85 -2.57 -6.33
N LYS A 662 -12.68 -1.71 -7.35
CA LYS A 662 -13.63 -0.62 -7.66
C LYS A 662 -15.03 -1.16 -7.95
N ALA A 663 -15.11 -2.20 -8.79
CA ALA A 663 -16.37 -2.84 -9.13
C ALA A 663 -17.03 -3.50 -7.90
N ALA A 664 -16.26 -4.21 -7.07
CA ALA A 664 -16.73 -4.81 -5.82
C ALA A 664 -17.28 -3.77 -4.85
N ARG A 665 -16.58 -2.63 -4.69
CA ARG A 665 -17.05 -1.53 -3.84
C ARG A 665 -18.34 -0.89 -4.37
N PHE A 666 -18.42 -0.66 -5.69
CA PHE A 666 -19.63 -0.11 -6.30
C PHE A 666 -20.83 -1.01 -6.03
N GLN A 667 -20.69 -2.31 -6.25
CA GLN A 667 -21.74 -3.29 -5.99
C GLN A 667 -22.12 -3.38 -4.50
N ALA A 668 -21.14 -3.28 -3.60
CA ALA A 668 -21.40 -3.28 -2.15
C ALA A 668 -22.18 -2.03 -1.70
N ILE A 669 -21.84 -0.86 -2.21
CA ILE A 669 -22.55 0.39 -1.91
C ILE A 669 -23.99 0.34 -2.46
N ASP A 670 -24.15 -0.11 -3.70
CA ASP A 670 -25.47 -0.19 -4.36
C ASP A 670 -26.39 -1.18 -3.64
N LEU A 671 -25.85 -2.34 -3.28
CA LEU A 671 -26.55 -3.34 -2.47
C LEU A 671 -27.03 -2.78 -1.14
N LEU A 672 -26.15 -2.13 -0.38
CA LEU A 672 -26.46 -1.63 0.96
C LEU A 672 -27.28 -0.34 0.96
N LYS A 673 -27.33 0.40 -0.14
CA LYS A 673 -28.30 1.47 -0.34
C LYS A 673 -29.73 0.94 -0.53
N ALA A 674 -29.86 -0.15 -1.27
CA ALA A 674 -31.15 -0.79 -1.54
C ALA A 674 -31.64 -1.62 -0.34
N ASP A 675 -30.72 -2.28 0.39
CA ASP A 675 -31.03 -3.18 1.52
C ASP A 675 -29.97 -3.03 2.62
N PRO A 676 -30.07 -2.00 3.46
CA PRO A 676 -29.06 -1.71 4.50
C PRO A 676 -28.87 -2.83 5.52
N ASN A 677 -29.91 -3.60 5.81
CA ASN A 677 -29.88 -4.68 6.80
C ASN A 677 -29.72 -6.07 6.19
N LEU A 678 -29.66 -6.19 4.86
CA LEU A 678 -29.61 -7.46 4.12
C LEU A 678 -30.79 -8.40 4.42
N GLU A 679 -31.99 -7.82 4.57
CA GLU A 679 -33.23 -8.55 4.92
C GLU A 679 -33.97 -9.12 3.69
N LEU A 680 -33.70 -8.59 2.50
CA LEU A 680 -34.34 -9.07 1.28
C LEU A 680 -33.96 -10.54 0.99
N PRO A 681 -34.93 -11.38 0.55
CA PRO A 681 -34.69 -12.81 0.32
C PRO A 681 -33.47 -13.10 -0.58
N GLN A 682 -33.28 -12.30 -1.62
CA GLN A 682 -32.14 -12.45 -2.55
C GLN A 682 -30.78 -12.16 -1.89
N ASN A 683 -30.74 -11.39 -0.80
CA ASN A 683 -29.53 -10.97 -0.11
C ASN A 683 -29.21 -11.84 1.12
N GLN A 684 -30.09 -12.75 1.52
CA GLN A 684 -29.89 -13.62 2.67
C GLN A 684 -28.62 -14.47 2.56
N ARG A 685 -28.21 -14.85 1.34
CA ARG A 685 -26.95 -15.57 1.09
C ARG A 685 -25.75 -14.73 1.52
N ILE A 686 -25.80 -13.40 1.28
CA ILE A 686 -24.73 -12.49 1.69
C ILE A 686 -24.71 -12.36 3.21
N ALA A 687 -25.88 -12.14 3.85
CA ALA A 687 -25.99 -12.04 5.30
C ALA A 687 -25.45 -13.30 5.99
N TYR A 688 -25.79 -14.47 5.48
CA TYR A 688 -25.31 -15.76 5.97
C TYR A 688 -23.77 -15.86 5.86
N THR A 689 -23.21 -15.55 4.70
CA THR A 689 -21.76 -15.62 4.47
C THR A 689 -21.01 -14.61 5.36
N LEU A 690 -21.54 -13.41 5.54
CA LEU A 690 -20.95 -12.41 6.46
C LEU A 690 -20.91 -12.91 7.91
N ASN A 691 -22.01 -13.53 8.38
CA ASN A 691 -22.06 -14.11 9.72
C ASN A 691 -21.04 -15.24 9.90
N GLN A 692 -20.83 -16.05 8.89
CA GLN A 692 -19.80 -17.10 8.92
C GLN A 692 -18.39 -16.49 8.99
N LEU A 693 -18.10 -15.50 8.15
CA LEU A 693 -16.82 -14.81 8.16
C LEU A 693 -16.52 -14.14 9.52
N GLN A 694 -17.53 -13.62 10.21
CA GLN A 694 -17.39 -13.02 11.53
C GLN A 694 -17.13 -14.05 12.64
N ARG A 695 -17.75 -15.24 12.58
CA ARG A 695 -17.54 -16.31 13.58
C ARG A 695 -16.14 -16.92 13.56
N HIS A 696 -15.53 -17.01 12.39
CA HIS A 696 -14.20 -17.64 12.22
C HIS A 696 -13.02 -16.73 12.49
N LYS A 697 -13.23 -15.42 12.68
CA LYS A 697 -12.13 -14.48 12.93
C LYS A 697 -12.59 -13.30 13.79
N ASN A 698 -12.05 -13.22 15.00
CA ASN A 698 -11.90 -11.95 15.77
C ASN A 698 -10.94 -10.95 15.04
N LEU A 699 -10.95 -10.94 13.70
CA LEU A 699 -10.02 -10.17 12.86
C LEU A 699 -10.34 -8.66 12.85
N TRP A 700 -11.49 -8.26 13.37
CA TRP A 700 -11.99 -6.89 13.24
C TRP A 700 -11.90 -6.06 14.52
N THR A 701 -11.43 -6.63 15.62
CA THR A 701 -11.15 -5.90 16.86
C THR A 701 -9.94 -4.96 16.76
N TYR A 702 -9.14 -5.09 15.70
CA TYR A 702 -7.92 -4.28 15.50
C TYR A 702 -8.07 -3.12 14.49
N ILE A 703 -9.27 -2.95 13.90
CA ILE A 703 -9.59 -1.80 13.00
C ILE A 703 -10.62 -0.90 13.68
N SER A 704 -10.47 -0.70 14.96
CA SER A 704 -11.29 0.27 15.72
C SER A 704 -10.46 1.49 16.06
#